data_dbcfc7ea8c4d4177c540d2860ce5ba79
#
_entry.id   dbcfc7ea8c4d4177c540d2860ce5ba79
#
_cell.length_a   1.000
_cell.length_b   1.000
_cell.length_c   1.000
_cell.angle_alpha   90.00
_cell.angle_beta   90.00
_cell.angle_gamma   90.00
#
_symmetry.space_group_name_H-M   'P 1'
#
loop_
_entity.id
_entity.type
_entity.pdbx_description
1 polymer ?
#
loop_
_entity_poly.entity_id
_entity_poly.type
_entity_poly.pdbx_seq_one_letter_code
_entity_poly.pdbx_strand_id
1 'polypeptide(L)'
;MKKTLVLDLETTVQFLEGNTKDNSPFHPDNKIVSAHFAWVEGDEIGECKSLIFHHNEMGSPNDPAELRKALEEAEVIVAHNAKYDILYLQESGFQIPPEVYCTMIGEYVLARGQVIEKSLEVVAERRDVTRKKSDLIDSYFKQGVGFEAMPLSNVIEYAEADVRSCGEIYLAQQADYDLPENRGLTPVVKLMNEMLLFLCEIEGNGIYISLDTLAQVESDYVAEKEQIETRLNEIVRDVMGDTPINLQSGADMSKVIYSRMVADKDLHKDTFNIGLDHRGKPFMRPRMSPAQFNRAVRNTTMKVMRTVAYHCEDCKGKGKIQKIKKDGTPWKNLTGCKPCSGRGFTLMENGKVAGLKLIPEGPQDASINGFNIDKTTIKRLIYQAEQKENLVAVEFLQNISRLNSISTYLDSFVKGIQRWTRADGILHANFNQSTTRTGRLSSSNPNFQNQPKGGKFPVRKAVVSRFKGGRIIEADFSGLEFRVAGELSRDPQIIEDILSGKDVHKQTASIINQCEVSDVTKDMRQSAKAYTFAPLYGGMGAAEPPHVQTYFRQYFGIYKGLARWHNYLMDGVLRNGIVRIPSGREFFFPNARRLRSGRITNATSVVNYPVQSFATADIVPLSCIRVFRRFEELQLQSKLVLTVHDSIVVDAHPDEITEVRDALKWAMSGVAEEVQDRFSYSMALPLDIEISIGENWMELEELPLD
;
A
#
# COMPACT_ATOMS: atom_id res chain seq x y z
N MET A 1 18.61 24.08 26.99
CA MET A 1 18.31 22.99 26.01
C MET A 1 17.45 21.99 26.72
N LYS A 2 16.47 21.33 26.02
CA LYS A 2 15.68 20.25 26.61
C LYS A 2 16.58 19.07 26.97
N LYS A 3 16.24 18.37 28.06
CA LYS A 3 16.91 17.10 28.40
C LYS A 3 16.55 16.06 27.35
N THR A 4 17.50 15.73 26.49
CA THR A 4 17.31 14.83 25.33
C THR A 4 18.05 13.53 25.53
N LEU A 5 17.30 12.42 25.48
CA LEU A 5 17.81 11.06 25.60
C LEU A 5 17.79 10.37 24.23
N VAL A 6 18.94 9.90 23.76
CA VAL A 6 19.05 9.03 22.59
C VAL A 6 18.95 7.60 23.07
N LEU A 7 18.13 6.78 22.41
CA LEU A 7 17.86 5.40 22.82
C LEU A 7 17.81 4.47 21.62
N ASP A 8 18.25 3.24 21.83
CA ASP A 8 18.12 2.12 20.89
C ASP A 8 17.88 0.83 21.69
N LEU A 9 16.96 -0.04 21.21
CA LEU A 9 16.57 -1.28 21.85
C LEU A 9 16.91 -2.48 20.96
N GLU A 10 17.57 -3.48 21.55
CA GLU A 10 17.70 -4.79 20.92
C GLU A 10 16.65 -5.75 21.47
N THR A 11 16.01 -6.50 20.58
CA THR A 11 14.84 -7.33 20.93
C THR A 11 14.94 -8.73 20.39
N THR A 12 14.19 -9.66 20.96
CA THR A 12 14.01 -10.99 20.39
C THR A 12 13.13 -10.93 19.14
N VAL A 13 13.28 -11.95 18.28
CA VAL A 13 12.51 -12.08 17.03
C VAL A 13 11.98 -13.50 16.93
N GLN A 14 10.70 -13.66 16.64
CA GLN A 14 10.08 -14.94 16.38
C GLN A 14 9.98 -15.23 14.87
N PHE A 15 9.95 -16.50 14.52
CA PHE A 15 9.82 -16.93 13.14
C PHE A 15 8.46 -17.63 12.96
N LEU A 16 7.61 -17.05 12.13
CA LEU A 16 6.34 -17.64 11.69
C LEU A 16 6.57 -18.61 10.52
N GLU A 17 5.53 -19.38 10.16
CA GLU A 17 5.57 -20.26 9.00
C GLU A 17 6.06 -19.54 7.74
N GLY A 18 6.93 -20.20 6.97
CA GLY A 18 7.53 -19.65 5.74
C GLY A 18 8.67 -18.65 5.98
N ASN A 19 9.37 -18.72 7.13
CA ASN A 19 10.47 -17.83 7.53
C ASN A 19 10.09 -16.34 7.61
N THR A 20 8.82 -16.03 7.79
CA THR A 20 8.38 -14.65 8.08
C THR A 20 8.83 -14.28 9.49
N LYS A 21 9.57 -13.17 9.62
CA LYS A 21 9.98 -12.66 10.93
C LYS A 21 8.83 -11.90 11.57
N ASP A 22 8.56 -12.19 12.84
CA ASP A 22 7.71 -11.42 13.72
C ASP A 22 8.55 -10.80 14.84
N ASN A 23 8.85 -9.52 14.68
CA ASN A 23 9.53 -8.69 15.66
C ASN A 23 8.57 -7.68 16.31
N SER A 24 7.28 -7.98 16.33
CA SER A 24 6.27 -7.13 16.96
C SER A 24 6.38 -7.20 18.47
N PRO A 25 6.32 -6.07 19.21
CA PRO A 25 6.26 -6.06 20.67
C PRO A 25 5.02 -6.78 21.23
N PHE A 26 3.96 -6.91 20.41
CA PHE A 26 2.71 -7.58 20.78
C PHE A 26 2.78 -9.11 20.65
N HIS A 27 3.90 -9.69 20.18
CA HIS A 27 4.11 -11.12 20.27
C HIS A 27 4.50 -11.52 21.71
N PRO A 28 3.80 -12.47 22.37
CA PRO A 28 3.99 -12.75 23.80
C PRO A 28 5.40 -13.22 24.16
N ASP A 29 6.13 -13.80 23.20
CA ASP A 29 7.50 -14.29 23.41
C ASP A 29 8.57 -13.24 23.03
N ASN A 30 8.19 -12.10 22.46
CA ASN A 30 9.15 -11.04 22.16
C ASN A 30 9.40 -10.19 23.41
N LYS A 31 10.69 -9.85 23.62
CA LYS A 31 11.16 -9.14 24.81
C LYS A 31 12.29 -8.19 24.43
N ILE A 32 12.46 -7.16 25.23
CA ILE A 32 13.67 -6.32 25.18
C ILE A 32 14.85 -7.16 25.67
N VAL A 33 15.83 -7.41 24.81
CA VAL A 33 17.09 -8.08 25.16
C VAL A 33 17.98 -7.11 25.92
N SER A 34 18.15 -5.90 25.38
CA SER A 34 18.94 -4.83 25.98
C SER A 34 18.43 -3.45 25.59
N ALA A 35 18.71 -2.46 26.44
CA ALA A 35 18.45 -1.05 26.17
C ALA A 35 19.76 -0.25 26.28
N HIS A 36 20.03 0.55 25.28
CA HIS A 36 21.23 1.36 25.18
C HIS A 36 20.82 2.82 25.02
N PHE A 37 21.40 3.72 25.82
CA PHE A 37 21.01 5.11 25.80
C PHE A 37 22.14 6.06 26.22
N ALA A 38 22.10 7.29 25.71
CA ALA A 38 23.02 8.36 26.04
C ALA A 38 22.30 9.71 26.09
N TRP A 39 22.82 10.63 26.89
CA TRP A 39 22.32 12.01 26.92
C TRP A 39 22.96 12.87 25.84
N VAL A 40 22.21 13.80 25.31
CA VAL A 40 22.76 14.86 24.46
C VAL A 40 23.33 15.96 25.37
N GLU A 41 24.64 16.21 25.27
CA GLU A 41 25.41 17.14 26.09
C GLU A 41 25.97 18.27 25.20
N GLY A 42 25.20 19.34 25.03
CA GLY A 42 25.55 20.41 24.08
C GLY A 42 25.50 19.90 22.64
N ASP A 43 26.62 19.92 21.96
CA ASP A 43 26.76 19.48 20.56
C ASP A 43 27.38 18.08 20.44
N GLU A 44 27.44 17.33 21.55
CA GLU A 44 28.05 16.00 21.61
C GLU A 44 27.07 14.98 22.22
N ILE A 45 27.35 13.70 21.98
CA ILE A 45 26.65 12.56 22.62
C ILE A 45 27.52 12.07 23.75
N GLY A 46 26.95 12.07 24.96
CA GLY A 46 27.59 11.63 26.18
C GLY A 46 27.94 10.14 26.15
N GLU A 47 28.37 9.62 27.33
CA GLU A 47 28.70 8.21 27.50
C GLU A 47 27.45 7.36 27.37
N CYS A 48 27.54 6.29 26.57
CA CYS A 48 26.45 5.34 26.39
C CYS A 48 26.35 4.38 27.57
N LYS A 49 25.14 4.21 28.09
CA LYS A 49 24.82 3.19 29.07
C LYS A 49 24.10 2.03 28.41
N SER A 50 24.48 0.81 28.84
CA SER A 50 23.95 -0.44 28.33
C SER A 50 23.30 -1.24 29.45
N LEU A 51 22.01 -1.51 29.40
CA LEU A 51 21.26 -2.33 30.36
C LEU A 51 20.79 -3.62 29.66
N ILE A 52 21.14 -4.75 30.27
CA ILE A 52 20.84 -6.08 29.70
C ILE A 52 19.73 -6.73 30.51
N PHE A 53 18.61 -7.11 29.82
CA PHE A 53 17.45 -7.69 30.50
C PHE A 53 17.26 -9.18 30.20
N HIS A 54 17.43 -9.58 28.91
CA HIS A 54 17.20 -10.96 28.48
C HIS A 54 18.34 -11.44 27.57
N HIS A 55 19.42 -11.92 28.15
CA HIS A 55 20.57 -12.43 27.41
C HIS A 55 21.16 -13.71 28.06
N ASN A 56 21.52 -14.70 27.23
CA ASN A 56 21.95 -16.03 27.69
C ASN A 56 23.25 -16.02 28.48
N GLU A 57 24.13 -15.03 28.27
CA GLU A 57 25.38 -14.91 29.04
C GLU A 57 25.21 -14.21 30.40
N MET A 58 24.03 -13.69 30.71
CA MET A 58 23.76 -12.99 31.93
C MET A 58 23.20 -13.93 33.00
N GLY A 59 23.80 -13.94 34.20
CA GLY A 59 23.29 -14.70 35.33
C GLY A 59 22.05 -14.09 35.99
N SER A 60 21.87 -12.76 35.88
CA SER A 60 20.70 -12.01 36.31
C SER A 60 20.53 -10.75 35.46
N PRO A 61 19.28 -10.32 35.15
CA PRO A 61 19.03 -9.10 34.41
C PRO A 61 19.44 -7.85 35.20
N ASN A 62 19.72 -6.74 34.46
CA ASN A 62 19.87 -5.44 35.09
C ASN A 62 18.53 -4.93 35.66
N ASP A 63 18.59 -4.04 36.63
CA ASP A 63 17.42 -3.40 37.21
C ASP A 63 16.82 -2.40 36.18
N PRO A 64 15.57 -2.54 35.79
CA PRO A 64 14.92 -1.60 34.87
C PRO A 64 14.68 -0.20 35.47
N ALA A 65 14.88 -0.03 36.78
CA ALA A 65 14.72 1.26 37.46
C ALA A 65 15.65 2.35 36.92
N GLU A 66 16.83 1.99 36.41
CA GLU A 66 17.75 2.97 35.83
C GLU A 66 17.24 3.51 34.48
N LEU A 67 16.71 2.64 33.61
CA LEU A 67 16.06 3.06 32.38
C LEU A 67 14.80 3.89 32.66
N ARG A 68 13.97 3.45 33.61
CA ARG A 68 12.77 4.17 34.04
C ARG A 68 13.10 5.58 34.48
N LYS A 69 14.12 5.74 35.33
CA LYS A 69 14.59 7.06 35.79
C LYS A 69 15.06 7.94 34.60
N ALA A 70 15.83 7.37 33.66
CA ALA A 70 16.31 8.12 32.50
C ALA A 70 15.14 8.62 31.62
N LEU A 71 14.12 7.77 31.41
CA LEU A 71 12.92 8.14 30.65
C LEU A 71 12.08 9.21 31.38
N GLU A 72 11.94 9.12 32.72
CA GLU A 72 11.23 10.12 33.54
C GLU A 72 11.94 11.49 33.54
N GLU A 73 13.27 11.51 33.48
CA GLU A 73 14.07 12.74 33.43
C GLU A 73 14.14 13.37 32.04
N ALA A 74 13.86 12.59 30.98
CA ALA A 74 13.93 13.07 29.62
C ALA A 74 12.72 13.92 29.24
N GLU A 75 12.95 15.05 28.59
CA GLU A 75 11.90 15.85 27.93
C GLU A 75 11.67 15.39 26.49
N VAL A 76 12.73 14.87 25.85
CA VAL A 76 12.71 14.36 24.46
C VAL A 76 13.42 13.03 24.40
N ILE A 77 12.79 12.04 23.78
CA ILE A 77 13.44 10.79 23.37
C ILE A 77 13.75 10.84 21.88
N VAL A 78 14.97 10.47 21.51
CA VAL A 78 15.46 10.39 20.13
C VAL A 78 15.79 8.95 19.80
N ALA A 79 15.23 8.42 18.69
CA ALA A 79 15.57 7.10 18.18
C ALA A 79 15.48 7.07 16.64
N HIS A 80 16.10 6.06 16.03
CA HIS A 80 15.96 5.83 14.58
C HIS A 80 14.87 4.80 14.31
N ASN A 81 13.80 5.17 13.59
CA ASN A 81 12.55 4.40 13.53
C ASN A 81 11.85 4.29 14.90
N ALA A 82 11.84 5.37 15.62
CA ALA A 82 11.47 5.50 17.04
C ALA A 82 10.15 4.83 17.44
N LYS A 83 9.20 4.65 16.51
CA LYS A 83 7.95 3.95 16.79
C LYS A 83 8.17 2.52 17.29
N TYR A 84 9.18 1.84 16.78
CA TYR A 84 9.55 0.50 17.20
C TYR A 84 9.96 0.47 18.68
N ASP A 85 10.87 1.34 19.05
CA ASP A 85 11.38 1.42 20.42
C ASP A 85 10.29 1.83 21.39
N ILE A 86 9.46 2.82 21.01
CA ILE A 86 8.37 3.32 21.85
C ILE A 86 7.34 2.23 22.12
N LEU A 87 6.94 1.47 21.12
CA LEU A 87 6.01 0.36 21.31
C LEU A 87 6.55 -0.72 22.24
N TYR A 88 7.83 -1.06 22.14
CA TYR A 88 8.46 -2.00 23.07
C TYR A 88 8.53 -1.47 24.50
N LEU A 89 8.85 -0.19 24.67
CA LEU A 89 8.85 0.46 25.98
C LEU A 89 7.45 0.45 26.61
N GLN A 90 6.41 0.84 25.83
CA GLN A 90 5.02 0.86 26.30
C GLN A 90 4.53 -0.53 26.71
N GLU A 91 4.76 -1.56 25.87
CA GLU A 91 4.38 -2.95 26.16
C GLU A 91 5.15 -3.52 27.37
N SER A 92 6.36 -2.98 27.65
CA SER A 92 7.14 -3.34 28.82
C SER A 92 6.82 -2.51 30.08
N GLY A 93 5.79 -1.64 30.01
CA GLY A 93 5.30 -0.84 31.13
C GLY A 93 6.17 0.38 31.49
N PHE A 94 6.96 0.89 30.54
CA PHE A 94 7.67 2.16 30.69
C PHE A 94 6.80 3.33 30.24
N GLN A 95 6.93 4.45 30.92
CA GLN A 95 6.32 5.71 30.49
C GLN A 95 7.23 6.40 29.46
N ILE A 96 6.61 6.98 28.45
CA ILE A 96 7.33 7.63 27.37
C ILE A 96 7.42 9.14 27.64
N PRO A 97 8.57 9.77 27.41
CA PRO A 97 8.70 11.22 27.45
C PRO A 97 7.69 11.94 26.55
N PRO A 98 7.29 13.18 26.90
CA PRO A 98 6.22 13.89 26.20
C PRO A 98 6.55 14.23 24.73
N GLU A 99 7.83 14.28 24.39
CA GLU A 99 8.26 14.54 23.01
C GLU A 99 9.13 13.41 22.47
N VAL A 100 8.90 13.10 21.22
CA VAL A 100 9.65 12.08 20.46
C VAL A 100 10.24 12.74 19.22
N TYR A 101 11.48 12.38 18.90
CA TYR A 101 12.11 12.72 17.63
C TYR A 101 12.64 11.47 16.94
N CYS A 102 12.11 11.17 15.78
CA CYS A 102 12.55 10.06 14.94
C CYS A 102 13.51 10.56 13.85
N THR A 103 14.78 10.17 13.90
CA THR A 103 15.78 10.60 12.92
C THR A 103 15.47 10.10 11.51
N MET A 104 14.76 8.97 11.34
CA MET A 104 14.26 8.49 10.04
C MET A 104 13.19 9.43 9.46
N ILE A 105 12.30 9.98 10.29
CA ILE A 105 11.32 11.01 9.89
C ILE A 105 12.04 12.31 9.54
N GLY A 106 13.06 12.70 10.31
CA GLY A 106 13.90 13.87 10.01
C GLY A 106 14.49 13.79 8.59
N GLU A 107 15.12 12.66 8.23
CA GLU A 107 15.65 12.42 6.88
C GLU A 107 14.56 12.45 5.80
N TYR A 108 13.41 11.85 6.09
CA TYR A 108 12.29 11.82 5.14
C TYR A 108 11.80 13.22 4.80
N VAL A 109 11.66 14.11 5.78
CA VAL A 109 11.20 15.48 5.55
C VAL A 109 12.24 16.29 4.78
N LEU A 110 13.52 16.19 5.15
CA LEU A 110 14.64 16.84 4.45
C LEU A 110 14.80 16.34 3.00
N ALA A 111 14.37 15.14 2.69
CA ALA A 111 14.40 14.59 1.33
C ALA A 111 13.37 15.25 0.37
N ARG A 112 12.46 16.07 0.86
CA ARG A 112 11.48 16.83 0.04
C ARG A 112 10.76 15.97 -1.01
N GLY A 113 10.20 14.81 -0.59
CA GLY A 113 9.46 13.90 -1.46
C GLY A 113 10.33 13.08 -2.42
N GLN A 114 11.66 13.09 -2.27
CA GLN A 114 12.54 12.18 -2.99
C GLN A 114 12.52 10.78 -2.33
N VAL A 115 12.67 9.75 -3.16
CA VAL A 115 12.87 8.39 -2.65
C VAL A 115 14.35 8.22 -2.32
N ILE A 116 14.64 8.20 -1.04
CA ILE A 116 15.96 7.94 -0.50
C ILE A 116 15.92 6.72 0.41
N GLU A 117 17.02 6.01 0.52
CA GLU A 117 17.21 5.01 1.55
C GLU A 117 17.42 5.71 2.90
N LYS A 118 16.75 5.19 3.95
CA LYS A 118 16.67 5.86 5.27
C LYS A 118 17.03 4.92 6.43
N SER A 119 17.60 3.75 6.16
CA SER A 119 18.18 2.92 7.23
C SER A 119 19.29 3.69 7.97
N LEU A 120 19.46 3.41 9.25
CA LEU A 120 20.46 4.08 10.09
C LEU A 120 21.84 4.04 9.44
N GLU A 121 22.25 2.89 8.94
CA GLU A 121 23.52 2.67 8.26
C GLU A 121 23.72 3.63 7.06
N VAL A 122 22.74 3.72 6.16
CA VAL A 122 22.84 4.56 4.95
C VAL A 122 22.76 6.05 5.30
N VAL A 123 22.00 6.41 6.33
CA VAL A 123 21.92 7.81 6.80
C VAL A 123 23.25 8.20 7.46
N ALA A 124 23.82 7.35 8.29
CA ALA A 124 25.13 7.58 8.93
C ALA A 124 26.24 7.74 7.88
N GLU A 125 26.26 6.89 6.85
CA GLU A 125 27.22 7.04 5.74
C GLU A 125 27.04 8.36 4.97
N ARG A 126 25.78 8.73 4.67
CA ARG A 126 25.46 9.97 3.94
C ARG A 126 25.88 11.22 4.72
N ARG A 127 25.76 11.18 6.05
CA ARG A 127 26.08 12.30 6.93
C ARG A 127 27.50 12.31 7.46
N ASP A 128 28.30 11.27 7.12
CA ASP A 128 29.69 11.08 7.56
C ASP A 128 29.83 11.11 9.09
N VAL A 129 28.91 10.41 9.79
CA VAL A 129 28.94 10.24 11.24
C VAL A 129 29.32 8.81 11.64
N THR A 130 29.30 8.50 12.93
CA THR A 130 29.61 7.14 13.45
C THR A 130 28.83 6.09 12.68
N ARG A 131 29.53 5.09 12.14
CA ARG A 131 28.93 4.04 11.33
C ARG A 131 28.44 2.88 12.17
N LYS A 132 27.33 2.32 11.71
CA LYS A 132 26.78 1.07 12.26
C LYS A 132 27.77 -0.08 12.11
N LYS A 133 27.88 -0.94 13.14
CA LYS A 133 28.80 -2.08 13.15
C LYS A 133 28.11 -3.39 12.78
N SER A 134 27.39 -3.41 11.66
CA SER A 134 26.57 -4.54 11.18
C SER A 134 27.38 -5.84 11.00
N ASP A 135 28.67 -5.76 10.70
CA ASP A 135 29.59 -6.89 10.57
C ASP A 135 29.69 -7.74 11.83
N LEU A 136 29.47 -7.15 13.02
CA LEU A 136 29.48 -7.88 14.30
C LEU A 136 28.33 -8.87 14.44
N ILE A 137 27.19 -8.61 13.82
CA ILE A 137 25.93 -9.33 14.03
C ILE A 137 25.39 -10.05 12.81
N ASP A 138 25.68 -9.59 11.60
CA ASP A 138 25.11 -10.12 10.36
C ASP A 138 25.32 -11.64 10.16
N SER A 139 26.49 -12.15 10.57
CA SER A 139 26.79 -13.56 10.43
C SER A 139 25.93 -14.44 11.33
N TYR A 140 25.53 -13.94 12.51
CA TYR A 140 24.68 -14.62 13.46
C TYR A 140 23.24 -14.65 12.98
N PHE A 141 22.70 -13.53 12.51
CA PHE A 141 21.35 -13.49 11.91
C PHE A 141 21.19 -14.43 10.71
N LYS A 142 22.22 -14.54 9.86
CA LYS A 142 22.22 -15.51 8.74
C LYS A 142 22.15 -16.97 9.20
N GLN A 143 22.58 -17.26 10.43
CA GLN A 143 22.52 -18.57 11.07
C GLN A 143 21.24 -18.76 11.91
N GLY A 144 20.36 -17.75 11.98
CA GLY A 144 19.13 -17.79 12.78
C GLY A 144 19.35 -17.57 14.28
N VAL A 145 20.48 -16.95 14.67
CA VAL A 145 20.80 -16.60 16.05
C VAL A 145 20.31 -15.18 16.33
N GLY A 146 19.47 -15.01 17.34
CA GLY A 146 18.98 -13.71 17.80
C GLY A 146 19.92 -13.01 18.78
N PHE A 147 19.66 -11.74 19.09
CA PHE A 147 20.47 -10.93 19.99
C PHE A 147 20.66 -11.57 21.38
N GLU A 148 19.67 -12.28 21.88
CA GLU A 148 19.70 -12.96 23.17
C GLU A 148 20.78 -14.08 23.29
N ALA A 149 21.25 -14.57 22.14
CA ALA A 149 22.19 -15.70 22.06
C ALA A 149 23.50 -15.35 21.29
N MET A 150 23.67 -14.12 20.82
CA MET A 150 24.94 -13.64 20.27
C MET A 150 25.96 -13.38 21.39
N PRO A 151 27.27 -13.28 21.12
CA PRO A 151 28.22 -12.80 22.13
C PRO A 151 27.81 -11.43 22.66
N LEU A 152 27.63 -11.32 23.97
CA LEU A 152 27.15 -10.08 24.63
C LEU A 152 28.01 -8.86 24.28
N SER A 153 29.33 -9.04 24.22
CA SER A 153 30.27 -7.96 23.83
C SER A 153 29.96 -7.40 22.44
N ASN A 154 29.55 -8.26 21.48
CA ASN A 154 29.21 -7.83 20.13
C ASN A 154 27.88 -7.05 20.11
N VAL A 155 26.89 -7.50 20.90
CA VAL A 155 25.59 -6.82 21.04
C VAL A 155 25.79 -5.43 21.63
N ILE A 156 26.58 -5.30 22.73
CA ILE A 156 26.84 -4.00 23.33
C ILE A 156 27.60 -3.08 22.39
N GLU A 157 28.69 -3.53 21.77
CA GLU A 157 29.47 -2.71 20.86
C GLU A 157 28.69 -2.24 19.61
N TYR A 158 27.79 -3.12 19.12
CA TYR A 158 26.89 -2.80 18.03
C TYR A 158 25.87 -1.73 18.42
N ALA A 159 25.15 -1.93 19.52
CA ALA A 159 24.07 -1.04 19.94
C ALA A 159 24.58 0.32 20.46
N GLU A 160 25.75 0.37 21.11
CA GLU A 160 26.41 1.63 21.47
C GLU A 160 26.79 2.46 20.21
N ALA A 161 27.22 1.79 19.14
CA ALA A 161 27.46 2.47 17.86
C ALA A 161 26.15 2.99 17.24
N ASP A 162 25.04 2.27 17.38
CA ASP A 162 23.74 2.69 16.88
C ASP A 162 23.19 3.90 17.66
N VAL A 163 23.30 3.92 18.99
CA VAL A 163 22.94 5.09 19.83
C VAL A 163 23.78 6.31 19.44
N ARG A 164 25.10 6.16 19.31
CA ARG A 164 25.98 7.26 18.92
C ARG A 164 25.66 7.79 17.53
N SER A 165 25.50 6.88 16.56
CA SER A 165 25.11 7.21 15.18
C SER A 165 23.76 7.97 15.15
N CYS A 166 22.77 7.48 15.86
CA CYS A 166 21.45 8.10 15.94
C CYS A 166 21.52 9.51 16.56
N GLY A 167 22.28 9.68 17.62
CA GLY A 167 22.46 10.97 18.30
C GLY A 167 23.20 12.00 17.43
N GLU A 168 24.30 11.60 16.76
CA GLU A 168 25.03 12.47 15.83
C GLU A 168 24.17 12.86 14.61
N ILE A 169 23.35 11.94 14.09
CA ILE A 169 22.36 12.26 13.05
C ILE A 169 21.35 13.29 13.56
N TYR A 170 20.84 13.12 14.78
CA TYR A 170 19.92 14.07 15.39
C TYR A 170 20.52 15.47 15.45
N LEU A 171 21.74 15.64 15.96
CA LEU A 171 22.43 16.91 16.04
C LEU A 171 22.62 17.56 14.66
N ALA A 172 23.05 16.77 13.67
CA ALA A 172 23.20 17.23 12.30
C ALA A 172 21.85 17.67 11.68
N GLN A 173 20.78 16.95 11.97
CA GLN A 173 19.43 17.31 11.50
C GLN A 173 18.93 18.60 12.16
N GLN A 174 19.17 18.80 13.47
CA GLN A 174 18.81 20.07 14.12
C GLN A 174 19.53 21.26 13.44
N ALA A 175 20.83 21.11 13.16
CA ALA A 175 21.59 22.13 12.42
C ALA A 175 21.01 22.38 11.02
N ASP A 176 20.62 21.30 10.30
CA ASP A 176 19.97 21.43 8.99
C ASP A 176 18.64 22.19 9.07
N TYR A 177 17.79 21.93 10.07
CA TYR A 177 16.50 22.61 10.25
C TYR A 177 16.66 24.08 10.65
N ASP A 178 17.76 24.47 11.25
CA ASP A 178 18.09 25.87 11.58
C ASP A 178 18.52 26.68 10.36
N LEU A 179 18.90 26.05 9.25
CA LEU A 179 19.21 26.73 8.00
C LEU A 179 17.99 27.48 7.46
N PRO A 180 18.15 28.72 6.96
CA PRO A 180 17.02 29.54 6.46
C PRO A 180 16.14 28.85 5.44
N GLU A 181 16.74 28.07 4.53
CA GLU A 181 16.05 27.30 3.48
C GLU A 181 15.25 26.11 4.00
N ASN A 182 15.53 25.64 5.23
CA ASN A 182 14.87 24.47 5.82
C ASN A 182 13.89 24.81 6.94
N ARG A 183 13.92 26.04 7.48
CA ARG A 183 13.05 26.45 8.59
C ARG A 183 11.56 26.20 8.34
N GLY A 184 11.13 26.31 7.09
CA GLY A 184 9.77 26.00 6.68
C GLY A 184 9.37 24.52 6.87
N LEU A 185 10.33 23.61 6.97
CA LEU A 185 10.11 22.17 7.19
C LEU A 185 9.93 21.81 8.67
N THR A 186 10.31 22.72 9.61
CA THR A 186 10.23 22.45 11.05
C THR A 186 8.81 22.13 11.53
N PRO A 187 7.73 22.81 11.12
CA PRO A 187 6.37 22.44 11.50
C PRO A 187 5.99 21.02 11.01
N VAL A 188 6.50 20.62 9.86
CA VAL A 188 6.22 19.30 9.25
C VAL A 188 6.87 18.19 10.04
N VAL A 189 8.16 18.30 10.39
CA VAL A 189 8.85 17.25 11.17
C VAL A 189 8.25 17.14 12.58
N LYS A 190 7.85 18.26 13.19
CA LYS A 190 7.13 18.24 14.47
C LYS A 190 5.80 17.51 14.37
N LEU A 191 4.96 17.85 13.38
CA LEU A 191 3.68 17.19 13.15
C LEU A 191 3.86 15.67 12.97
N MET A 192 4.84 15.25 12.19
CA MET A 192 5.05 13.84 11.93
C MET A 192 5.53 13.08 13.18
N ASN A 193 6.33 13.72 14.03
CA ASN A 193 6.75 13.11 15.30
C ASN A 193 5.61 13.05 16.34
N GLU A 194 4.73 14.04 16.39
CA GLU A 194 3.52 13.96 17.23
C GLU A 194 2.54 12.89 16.70
N MET A 195 2.36 12.79 15.39
CA MET A 195 1.55 11.75 14.77
C MET A 195 2.08 10.34 15.06
N LEU A 196 3.40 10.19 15.26
CA LEU A 196 4.00 8.92 15.62
C LEU A 196 3.42 8.35 16.93
N LEU A 197 3.15 9.20 17.93
CA LEU A 197 2.53 8.79 19.20
C LEU A 197 1.10 8.31 19.01
N PHE A 198 0.31 8.98 18.15
CA PHE A 198 -1.01 8.48 17.78
C PHE A 198 -0.93 7.12 17.07
N LEU A 199 0.08 6.90 16.22
CA LEU A 199 0.27 5.59 15.57
C LEU A 199 0.68 4.52 16.58
N CYS A 200 1.47 4.83 17.60
CA CYS A 200 1.75 3.91 18.70
C CYS A 200 0.46 3.53 19.43
N GLU A 201 -0.43 4.51 19.70
CA GLU A 201 -1.72 4.26 20.35
C GLU A 201 -2.60 3.30 19.55
N ILE A 202 -2.83 3.56 18.25
CA ILE A 202 -3.70 2.68 17.44
C ILE A 202 -3.08 1.32 17.18
N GLU A 203 -1.76 1.22 17.06
CA GLU A 203 -1.05 -0.06 16.92
C GLU A 203 -1.09 -0.84 18.24
N GLY A 204 -0.93 -0.18 19.39
CA GLY A 204 -1.04 -0.77 20.72
C GLY A 204 -2.45 -1.26 21.03
N ASN A 205 -3.46 -0.44 20.78
CA ASN A 205 -4.85 -0.84 20.92
C ASN A 205 -5.23 -2.03 20.03
N GLY A 206 -4.68 -2.08 18.83
CA GLY A 206 -4.98 -3.10 17.81
C GLY A 206 -6.46 -3.13 17.42
N ILE A 207 -6.79 -4.05 16.56
CA ILE A 207 -8.12 -4.21 15.95
C ILE A 207 -8.68 -5.57 16.37
N TYR A 208 -9.89 -5.62 16.91
CA TYR A 208 -10.50 -6.89 17.26
C TYR A 208 -11.15 -7.55 16.04
N ILE A 209 -10.77 -8.80 15.77
CA ILE A 209 -11.16 -9.58 14.59
C ILE A 209 -12.04 -10.76 15.01
N SER A 210 -13.26 -10.83 14.48
CA SER A 210 -14.09 -12.01 14.56
C SER A 210 -13.56 -13.10 13.62
N LEU A 211 -12.82 -14.06 14.19
CA LEU A 211 -12.25 -15.18 13.42
C LEU A 211 -13.33 -16.06 12.80
N ASP A 212 -14.49 -16.23 13.47
CA ASP A 212 -15.62 -16.99 12.93
C ASP A 212 -16.22 -16.32 11.70
N THR A 213 -16.41 -14.99 11.74
CA THR A 213 -16.86 -14.22 10.56
C THR A 213 -15.85 -14.30 9.42
N LEU A 214 -14.56 -14.21 9.74
CA LEU A 214 -13.50 -14.29 8.74
C LEU A 214 -13.45 -15.68 8.08
N ALA A 215 -13.63 -16.76 8.87
CA ALA A 215 -13.68 -18.12 8.37
C ALA A 215 -14.90 -18.35 7.46
N GLN A 216 -16.07 -17.79 7.79
CA GLN A 216 -17.24 -17.85 6.93
C GLN A 216 -17.00 -17.14 5.59
N VAL A 217 -16.42 -15.93 5.64
CA VAL A 217 -16.04 -15.17 4.43
C VAL A 217 -15.06 -15.98 3.57
N GLU A 218 -14.05 -16.62 4.16
CA GLU A 218 -13.11 -17.48 3.45
C GLU A 218 -13.83 -18.63 2.76
N SER A 219 -14.69 -19.35 3.48
CA SER A 219 -15.45 -20.50 2.97
C SER A 219 -16.31 -20.13 1.76
N ASP A 220 -17.03 -19.02 1.83
CA ASP A 220 -17.90 -18.54 0.76
C ASP A 220 -17.11 -18.23 -0.52
N TYR A 221 -15.94 -17.59 -0.38
CA TYR A 221 -15.09 -17.23 -1.54
C TYR A 221 -14.26 -18.40 -2.08
N VAL A 222 -13.88 -19.36 -1.26
CA VAL A 222 -13.28 -20.62 -1.74
C VAL A 222 -14.31 -21.38 -2.59
N ALA A 223 -15.56 -21.50 -2.14
CA ALA A 223 -16.62 -22.14 -2.92
C ALA A 223 -16.93 -21.42 -4.24
N GLU A 224 -16.98 -20.08 -4.24
CA GLU A 224 -17.15 -19.29 -5.47
C GLU A 224 -15.95 -19.49 -6.43
N LYS A 225 -14.73 -19.51 -5.90
CA LYS A 225 -13.51 -19.76 -6.67
C LYS A 225 -13.55 -21.10 -7.40
N GLU A 226 -13.93 -22.17 -6.69
CA GLU A 226 -14.05 -23.52 -7.24
C GLU A 226 -15.12 -23.60 -8.36
N GLN A 227 -16.24 -22.94 -8.19
CA GLN A 227 -17.28 -22.86 -9.22
C GLN A 227 -16.77 -22.15 -10.48
N ILE A 228 -16.07 -21.02 -10.32
CA ILE A 228 -15.49 -20.27 -11.44
C ILE A 228 -14.41 -21.09 -12.15
N GLU A 229 -13.51 -21.73 -11.40
CA GLU A 229 -12.46 -22.60 -11.97
C GLU A 229 -13.05 -23.76 -12.75
N THR A 230 -14.10 -24.38 -12.23
CA THR A 230 -14.84 -25.46 -12.93
C THR A 230 -15.39 -24.95 -14.26
N ARG A 231 -16.09 -23.80 -14.23
CA ARG A 231 -16.67 -23.20 -15.43
C ARG A 231 -15.62 -22.77 -16.46
N LEU A 232 -14.52 -22.19 -16.02
CA LEU A 232 -13.40 -21.83 -16.89
C LEU A 232 -12.78 -23.07 -17.56
N ASN A 233 -12.60 -24.16 -16.82
CA ASN A 233 -12.07 -25.42 -17.35
C ASN A 233 -13.02 -26.05 -18.38
N GLU A 234 -14.33 -25.95 -18.22
CA GLU A 234 -15.31 -26.36 -19.25
C GLU A 234 -15.12 -25.55 -20.54
N ILE A 235 -15.10 -24.22 -20.42
CA ILE A 235 -14.87 -23.33 -21.60
C ILE A 235 -13.52 -23.64 -22.27
N VAL A 236 -12.47 -23.83 -21.48
CA VAL A 236 -11.14 -24.19 -21.99
C VAL A 236 -11.20 -25.50 -22.77
N ARG A 237 -11.86 -26.54 -22.25
CA ARG A 237 -12.03 -27.83 -22.94
C ARG A 237 -12.75 -27.65 -24.27
N ASP A 238 -13.78 -26.81 -24.31
CA ASP A 238 -14.55 -26.54 -25.52
C ASP A 238 -13.72 -25.83 -26.60
N VAL A 239 -12.90 -24.85 -26.21
CA VAL A 239 -12.15 -24.03 -27.17
C VAL A 239 -10.75 -24.55 -27.49
N MET A 240 -10.10 -25.25 -26.55
CA MET A 240 -8.72 -25.77 -26.69
C MET A 240 -8.67 -27.27 -26.99
N GLY A 241 -9.76 -28.01 -26.72
CA GLY A 241 -9.76 -29.47 -26.71
C GLY A 241 -9.03 -30.02 -25.47
N ASP A 242 -8.28 -31.11 -25.66
CA ASP A 242 -7.58 -31.78 -24.55
C ASP A 242 -6.21 -31.16 -24.21
N THR A 243 -5.89 -30.00 -24.77
CA THR A 243 -4.64 -29.26 -24.42
C THR A 243 -4.64 -28.88 -22.94
N PRO A 244 -3.66 -29.33 -22.13
CA PRO A 244 -3.56 -28.92 -20.75
C PRO A 244 -3.32 -27.41 -20.65
N ILE A 245 -4.17 -26.71 -19.90
CA ILE A 245 -4.09 -25.26 -19.67
C ILE A 245 -4.06 -24.99 -18.17
N ASN A 246 -3.07 -24.23 -17.73
CA ASN A 246 -3.01 -23.72 -16.38
C ASN A 246 -3.61 -22.30 -16.34
N LEU A 247 -4.74 -22.14 -15.66
CA LEU A 247 -5.45 -20.86 -15.53
C LEU A 247 -4.63 -19.76 -14.85
N GLN A 248 -3.60 -20.12 -14.08
CA GLN A 248 -2.68 -19.18 -13.43
C GLN A 248 -1.47 -18.82 -14.30
N SER A 249 -1.27 -19.50 -15.42
CA SER A 249 -0.16 -19.25 -16.34
C SER A 249 -0.51 -18.17 -17.37
N GLY A 250 0.15 -17.01 -17.31
CA GLY A 250 -0.01 -15.97 -18.33
C GLY A 250 0.28 -16.44 -19.76
N ALA A 251 1.21 -17.39 -19.94
CA ALA A 251 1.50 -17.99 -21.23
C ALA A 251 0.34 -18.85 -21.74
N ASP A 252 -0.29 -19.64 -20.88
CA ASP A 252 -1.42 -20.48 -21.26
C ASP A 252 -2.68 -19.64 -21.48
N MET A 253 -2.91 -18.64 -20.64
CA MET A 253 -4.00 -17.68 -20.87
C MET A 253 -3.84 -16.93 -22.18
N SER A 254 -2.62 -16.54 -22.56
CA SER A 254 -2.35 -15.95 -23.87
C SER A 254 -2.73 -16.89 -25.04
N LYS A 255 -2.46 -18.20 -24.90
CA LYS A 255 -2.89 -19.20 -25.90
C LYS A 255 -4.41 -19.30 -26.02
N VAL A 256 -5.10 -19.35 -24.86
CA VAL A 256 -6.58 -19.44 -24.83
C VAL A 256 -7.21 -18.20 -25.43
N ILE A 257 -6.78 -17.01 -25.01
CA ILE A 257 -7.41 -15.75 -25.36
C ILE A 257 -7.09 -15.36 -26.81
N TYR A 258 -5.83 -15.37 -27.20
CA TYR A 258 -5.38 -14.87 -28.50
C TYR A 258 -5.20 -15.98 -29.56
N SER A 259 -5.38 -17.25 -29.19
CA SER A 259 -5.18 -18.39 -30.08
C SER A 259 -3.77 -18.45 -30.69
N ARG A 260 -2.79 -17.91 -29.94
CA ARG A 260 -1.40 -17.78 -30.40
C ARG A 260 -0.43 -18.10 -29.26
N MET A 261 0.70 -18.69 -29.65
CA MET A 261 1.85 -18.93 -28.77
C MET A 261 3.10 -18.33 -29.37
N VAL A 262 4.05 -17.90 -28.56
CA VAL A 262 5.34 -17.41 -29.02
C VAL A 262 6.11 -18.59 -29.67
N ALA A 263 6.56 -18.38 -30.89
CA ALA A 263 7.34 -19.37 -31.64
C ALA A 263 8.83 -19.32 -31.29
N ASP A 264 9.36 -18.12 -31.19
CA ASP A 264 10.73 -17.82 -30.81
C ASP A 264 10.71 -16.67 -29.79
N LYS A 265 11.18 -16.97 -28.56
CA LYS A 265 11.12 -16.01 -27.45
C LYS A 265 12.08 -14.84 -27.62
N ASP A 266 13.26 -15.10 -28.16
CA ASP A 266 14.25 -14.03 -28.34
C ASP A 266 13.85 -13.10 -29.48
N LEU A 267 13.43 -13.64 -30.62
CA LEU A 267 12.89 -12.86 -31.72
C LEU A 267 11.66 -12.05 -31.29
N HIS A 268 10.76 -12.62 -30.47
CA HIS A 268 9.58 -11.94 -29.96
C HIS A 268 9.97 -10.79 -29.03
N LYS A 269 10.87 -11.06 -28.09
CA LYS A 269 11.40 -10.08 -27.16
C LYS A 269 12.06 -8.91 -27.87
N ASP A 270 12.93 -9.19 -28.84
CA ASP A 270 13.62 -8.17 -29.62
C ASP A 270 12.66 -7.36 -30.49
N THR A 271 11.74 -8.04 -31.20
CA THR A 271 10.76 -7.39 -32.08
C THR A 271 9.89 -6.39 -31.33
N PHE A 272 9.46 -6.72 -30.11
CA PHE A 272 8.63 -5.87 -29.29
C PHE A 272 9.39 -5.07 -28.24
N ASN A 273 10.72 -5.11 -28.27
CA ASN A 273 11.59 -4.43 -27.29
C ASN A 273 11.17 -4.71 -25.85
N ILE A 274 10.99 -6.01 -25.54
CA ILE A 274 10.55 -6.46 -24.21
C ILE A 274 11.79 -6.64 -23.35
N GLY A 275 12.08 -5.65 -22.52
CA GLY A 275 13.13 -5.71 -21.49
C GLY A 275 12.57 -5.30 -20.14
N LEU A 276 13.35 -5.53 -19.11
CA LEU A 276 13.07 -5.05 -17.76
C LEU A 276 14.18 -4.06 -17.36
N ASP A 277 13.79 -2.92 -16.80
CA ASP A 277 14.74 -2.01 -16.18
C ASP A 277 15.23 -2.60 -14.83
N HIS A 278 16.14 -1.89 -14.16
CA HIS A 278 16.68 -2.29 -12.86
C HIS A 278 15.62 -2.44 -11.75
N ARG A 279 14.37 -1.97 -12.01
CA ARG A 279 13.20 -2.13 -11.12
C ARG A 279 12.21 -3.17 -11.60
N GLY A 280 12.57 -3.97 -12.62
CA GLY A 280 11.68 -4.97 -13.20
C GLY A 280 10.56 -4.42 -14.08
N LYS A 281 10.61 -3.13 -14.48
CA LYS A 281 9.62 -2.54 -15.38
C LYS A 281 9.99 -2.71 -16.84
N PRO A 282 9.03 -3.03 -17.73
CA PRO A 282 9.32 -3.16 -19.16
C PRO A 282 9.72 -1.82 -19.78
N PHE A 283 10.72 -1.85 -20.67
CA PHE A 283 11.14 -0.70 -21.46
C PHE A 283 10.00 -0.18 -22.36
N MET A 284 10.20 1.05 -22.92
CA MET A 284 9.31 1.58 -23.94
C MET A 284 9.27 0.65 -25.15
N ARG A 285 8.07 0.25 -25.53
CA ARG A 285 7.83 -0.62 -26.68
C ARG A 285 7.88 0.18 -27.98
N PRO A 286 8.26 -0.45 -29.10
CA PRO A 286 8.40 0.26 -30.36
C PRO A 286 7.05 0.83 -30.80
N ARG A 287 7.09 1.99 -31.48
CA ARG A 287 5.93 2.51 -32.19
C ARG A 287 5.82 1.77 -33.51
N MET A 288 4.68 1.13 -33.76
CA MET A 288 4.39 0.39 -34.98
C MET A 288 3.06 0.87 -35.55
N SER A 289 2.94 0.93 -36.87
CA SER A 289 1.63 1.01 -37.54
C SER A 289 0.86 -0.31 -37.35
N PRO A 290 -0.47 -0.33 -37.44
CA PRO A 290 -1.25 -1.56 -37.33
C PRO A 290 -0.80 -2.67 -38.29
N ALA A 291 -0.39 -2.31 -39.51
CA ALA A 291 0.12 -3.29 -40.49
C ALA A 291 1.47 -3.90 -40.06
N GLN A 292 2.38 -3.06 -39.55
CA GLN A 292 3.66 -3.52 -39.01
C GLN A 292 3.47 -4.40 -37.79
N PHE A 293 2.59 -4.00 -36.88
CA PHE A 293 2.27 -4.78 -35.69
C PHE A 293 1.71 -6.15 -36.05
N ASN A 294 0.72 -6.22 -36.93
CA ASN A 294 0.13 -7.48 -37.39
C ASN A 294 1.14 -8.39 -38.10
N ARG A 295 2.12 -7.82 -38.81
CA ARG A 295 3.22 -8.58 -39.41
C ARG A 295 4.17 -9.10 -38.33
N ALA A 296 4.53 -8.29 -37.36
CA ALA A 296 5.37 -8.69 -36.23
C ALA A 296 4.74 -9.82 -35.41
N VAL A 297 3.45 -9.73 -35.11
CA VAL A 297 2.70 -10.81 -34.45
C VAL A 297 2.77 -12.11 -35.24
N ARG A 298 2.57 -12.08 -36.58
CA ARG A 298 2.66 -13.27 -37.41
C ARG A 298 4.05 -13.89 -37.46
N ASN A 299 5.08 -13.06 -37.46
CA ASN A 299 6.48 -13.52 -37.57
C ASN A 299 7.02 -14.11 -36.26
N THR A 300 6.52 -13.66 -35.12
CA THR A 300 7.02 -14.03 -33.79
C THR A 300 6.14 -15.04 -33.06
N THR A 301 4.93 -15.31 -33.56
CA THR A 301 3.98 -16.24 -32.95
C THR A 301 3.41 -17.21 -33.96
N MET A 302 3.01 -18.39 -33.47
CA MET A 302 2.27 -19.39 -34.24
C MET A 302 0.84 -19.55 -33.72
N LYS A 303 -0.05 -20.01 -34.58
CA LYS A 303 -1.42 -20.37 -34.16
C LYS A 303 -1.38 -21.59 -33.26
N VAL A 304 -2.21 -21.59 -32.24
CA VAL A 304 -2.45 -22.77 -31.41
C VAL A 304 -3.55 -23.58 -32.05
N MET A 305 -3.31 -24.85 -32.22
CA MET A 305 -4.29 -25.78 -32.80
C MET A 305 -5.02 -26.52 -31.69
N ARG A 306 -6.31 -26.81 -31.90
CA ARG A 306 -7.09 -27.66 -31.00
C ARG A 306 -6.56 -29.09 -31.03
N THR A 307 -6.41 -29.72 -29.86
CA THR A 307 -5.89 -31.07 -29.77
C THR A 307 -6.93 -32.06 -29.27
N VAL A 308 -6.71 -33.33 -29.59
CA VAL A 308 -7.44 -34.46 -29.06
C VAL A 308 -6.42 -35.41 -28.43
N ALA A 309 -6.75 -35.93 -27.26
CA ALA A 309 -5.91 -36.84 -26.54
C ALA A 309 -6.18 -38.31 -27.02
N TYR A 310 -5.11 -39.01 -27.33
CA TYR A 310 -5.14 -40.45 -27.63
C TYR A 310 -4.31 -41.20 -26.59
N HIS A 311 -4.75 -42.38 -26.21
CA HIS A 311 -3.95 -43.23 -25.34
C HIS A 311 -2.57 -43.46 -25.95
N CYS A 312 -1.54 -43.30 -25.14
CA CYS A 312 -0.19 -43.61 -25.57
C CYS A 312 -0.05 -45.13 -25.77
N GLU A 313 0.24 -45.55 -26.97
CA GLU A 313 0.37 -46.98 -27.31
C GLU A 313 1.51 -47.64 -26.55
N ASP A 314 2.65 -46.98 -26.38
CA ASP A 314 3.85 -47.50 -25.72
C ASP A 314 3.61 -47.86 -24.25
N CYS A 315 2.90 -47.04 -23.52
CA CYS A 315 2.62 -47.29 -22.09
C CYS A 315 1.17 -47.71 -21.82
N LYS A 316 0.37 -47.88 -22.85
CA LYS A 316 -1.06 -48.26 -22.77
C LYS A 316 -1.83 -47.41 -21.76
N GLY A 317 -1.62 -46.10 -21.80
CA GLY A 317 -2.28 -45.12 -20.92
C GLY A 317 -1.67 -44.96 -19.51
N LYS A 318 -0.67 -45.79 -19.13
CA LYS A 318 -0.13 -45.78 -17.75
C LYS A 318 0.87 -44.65 -17.46
N GLY A 319 1.37 -43.95 -18.46
CA GLY A 319 2.37 -42.87 -18.32
C GLY A 319 3.77 -43.36 -17.94
N LYS A 320 3.90 -44.63 -17.52
CA LYS A 320 5.14 -45.24 -17.07
C LYS A 320 5.35 -46.56 -17.80
N ILE A 321 6.61 -46.88 -18.11
CA ILE A 321 7.01 -48.12 -18.73
C ILE A 321 8.08 -48.81 -17.89
N GLN A 322 8.07 -50.13 -17.90
CA GLN A 322 9.10 -50.95 -17.29
C GLN A 322 10.19 -51.21 -18.31
N LYS A 323 11.38 -50.66 -18.08
CA LYS A 323 12.54 -50.96 -18.92
C LYS A 323 13.06 -52.34 -18.66
N ILE A 324 13.52 -53.02 -19.72
CA ILE A 324 14.13 -54.35 -19.66
C ILE A 324 15.65 -54.17 -19.73
N LYS A 325 16.40 -54.86 -18.89
CA LYS A 325 17.87 -54.89 -18.89
C LYS A 325 18.37 -55.73 -20.10
N LYS A 326 19.66 -55.62 -20.40
CA LYS A 326 20.29 -56.35 -21.49
C LYS A 326 20.21 -57.89 -21.32
N ASP A 327 20.03 -58.34 -20.09
CA ASP A 327 19.85 -59.74 -19.72
C ASP A 327 18.39 -60.27 -19.80
N GLY A 328 17.48 -59.41 -20.28
CA GLY A 328 16.04 -59.73 -20.40
C GLY A 328 15.22 -59.52 -19.11
N THR A 329 15.84 -59.13 -17.99
CA THR A 329 15.11 -58.89 -16.73
C THR A 329 14.56 -57.48 -16.64
N PRO A 330 13.37 -57.27 -16.04
CA PRO A 330 12.83 -55.94 -15.87
C PRO A 330 13.58 -55.15 -14.76
N TRP A 331 13.73 -53.84 -14.94
CA TRP A 331 14.22 -52.98 -13.88
C TRP A 331 13.18 -52.89 -12.74
N LYS A 332 13.65 -52.79 -11.48
CA LYS A 332 12.77 -52.66 -10.31
C LYS A 332 11.85 -51.41 -10.37
N ASN A 333 12.34 -50.34 -10.94
CA ASN A 333 11.61 -49.06 -10.96
C ASN A 333 11.00 -48.80 -12.36
N LEU A 334 9.76 -48.31 -12.37
CA LEU A 334 9.10 -47.78 -13.55
C LEU A 334 9.73 -46.43 -13.95
N THR A 335 9.95 -46.23 -15.25
CA THR A 335 10.42 -44.97 -15.82
C THR A 335 9.28 -44.25 -16.55
N GLY A 336 9.27 -42.93 -16.56
CA GLY A 336 8.30 -42.18 -17.37
C GLY A 336 8.37 -42.56 -18.85
N CYS A 337 7.23 -42.78 -19.46
CA CYS A 337 7.13 -43.05 -20.88
C CYS A 337 7.57 -41.85 -21.70
N LYS A 338 8.62 -41.96 -22.51
CA LYS A 338 9.17 -40.87 -23.30
C LYS A 338 8.18 -40.30 -24.33
N PRO A 339 7.49 -41.13 -25.16
CA PRO A 339 6.57 -40.62 -26.17
C PRO A 339 5.44 -39.75 -25.62
N CYS A 340 4.88 -40.07 -24.47
CA CYS A 340 3.85 -39.26 -23.83
C CYS A 340 4.36 -38.35 -22.70
N SER A 341 5.68 -38.32 -22.49
CA SER A 341 6.30 -37.53 -21.38
C SER A 341 5.70 -37.85 -20.01
N GLY A 342 5.36 -39.11 -19.76
CA GLY A 342 4.79 -39.59 -18.52
C GLY A 342 3.27 -39.34 -18.34
N ARG A 343 2.60 -38.72 -19.29
CA ARG A 343 1.18 -38.32 -19.19
C ARG A 343 0.19 -39.48 -19.42
N GLY A 344 0.61 -40.56 -20.07
CA GLY A 344 -0.28 -41.67 -20.46
C GLY A 344 -1.02 -41.47 -21.79
N PHE A 345 -1.00 -40.26 -22.32
CA PHE A 345 -1.64 -39.90 -23.59
C PHE A 345 -0.75 -39.00 -24.44
N THR A 346 -1.00 -39.01 -25.75
CA THR A 346 -0.40 -38.12 -26.75
C THR A 346 -1.47 -37.17 -27.27
N LEU A 347 -1.09 -35.93 -27.59
CA LEU A 347 -1.99 -34.94 -28.14
C LEU A 347 -1.77 -34.79 -29.64
N MET A 348 -2.84 -34.97 -30.42
CA MET A 348 -2.81 -34.77 -31.86
C MET A 348 -3.68 -33.59 -32.26
N GLU A 349 -3.19 -32.75 -33.16
CA GLU A 349 -3.94 -31.63 -33.69
C GLU A 349 -5.10 -32.09 -34.57
N ASN A 350 -6.29 -31.49 -34.39
CA ASN A 350 -7.47 -31.85 -35.20
C ASN A 350 -7.74 -30.90 -36.38
N GLY A 351 -6.75 -30.07 -36.74
CA GLY A 351 -6.84 -29.12 -37.86
C GLY A 351 -7.64 -27.85 -37.61
N LYS A 352 -8.20 -27.66 -36.41
CA LYS A 352 -8.95 -26.45 -36.04
C LYS A 352 -8.11 -25.54 -35.14
N VAL A 353 -8.17 -24.22 -35.38
CA VAL A 353 -7.52 -23.21 -34.52
C VAL A 353 -8.24 -23.18 -33.17
N ALA A 354 -7.47 -23.36 -32.11
CA ALA A 354 -7.95 -23.33 -30.73
C ALA A 354 -8.11 -21.91 -30.18
N GLY A 355 -8.86 -21.79 -29.07
CA GLY A 355 -8.98 -20.56 -28.27
C GLY A 355 -10.05 -19.62 -28.76
N LEU A 356 -10.12 -18.44 -28.09
CA LEU A 356 -11.17 -17.43 -28.23
C LEU A 356 -10.98 -16.50 -29.43
N LYS A 357 -9.81 -16.53 -30.07
CA LYS A 357 -9.47 -15.80 -31.32
C LYS A 357 -9.56 -14.27 -31.19
N LEU A 358 -9.33 -13.73 -30.00
CA LEU A 358 -9.22 -12.31 -29.79
C LEU A 358 -7.87 -11.79 -30.33
N ILE A 359 -7.78 -10.48 -30.57
CA ILE A 359 -6.64 -9.88 -31.26
C ILE A 359 -5.98 -8.86 -30.31
N PRO A 360 -4.65 -8.93 -30.10
CA PRO A 360 -3.95 -7.88 -29.38
C PRO A 360 -3.97 -6.58 -30.23
N GLU A 361 -4.13 -5.44 -29.54
CA GLU A 361 -4.38 -4.15 -30.22
C GLU A 361 -3.10 -3.44 -30.65
N GLY A 362 -2.01 -3.66 -29.94
CA GLY A 362 -0.75 -2.99 -30.25
C GLY A 362 0.46 -3.54 -29.50
N PRO A 363 1.66 -2.97 -29.72
CA PRO A 363 2.91 -3.41 -29.09
C PRO A 363 2.86 -3.40 -27.56
N GLN A 364 2.05 -2.52 -26.97
CA GLN A 364 1.84 -2.45 -25.53
C GLN A 364 1.26 -3.73 -24.94
N ASP A 365 0.60 -4.55 -25.74
CA ASP A 365 0.03 -5.81 -25.28
C ASP A 365 1.05 -6.96 -25.28
N ALA A 366 2.21 -6.82 -25.92
CA ALA A 366 3.22 -7.88 -25.96
C ALA A 366 3.84 -8.13 -24.57
N SER A 367 4.07 -9.40 -24.24
CA SER A 367 4.76 -9.89 -23.04
C SER A 367 5.77 -10.97 -23.44
N ILE A 368 6.69 -11.33 -22.54
CA ILE A 368 7.76 -12.30 -22.83
C ILE A 368 7.22 -13.65 -23.34
N ASN A 369 6.08 -14.09 -22.83
CA ASN A 369 5.51 -15.39 -23.14
C ASN A 369 4.22 -15.34 -24.00
N GLY A 370 3.95 -14.18 -24.64
CA GLY A 370 2.74 -13.99 -25.44
C GLY A 370 2.21 -12.57 -25.39
N PHE A 371 1.00 -12.41 -24.91
CA PHE A 371 0.34 -11.11 -24.80
C PHE A 371 -0.22 -10.91 -23.38
N ASN A 372 -0.29 -9.65 -22.96
CA ASN A 372 -0.79 -9.26 -21.64
C ASN A 372 -2.26 -9.61 -21.44
N ILE A 373 -2.58 -9.89 -20.18
CA ILE A 373 -3.94 -10.12 -19.69
C ILE A 373 -4.17 -9.36 -18.38
N ASP A 374 -3.53 -8.18 -18.24
CA ASP A 374 -3.77 -7.32 -17.10
C ASP A 374 -5.21 -6.76 -17.10
N LYS A 375 -5.61 -6.18 -15.97
CA LYS A 375 -6.96 -5.65 -15.77
C LYS A 375 -7.41 -4.67 -16.86
N THR A 376 -6.50 -3.86 -17.38
CA THR A 376 -6.79 -2.88 -18.44
C THR A 376 -6.99 -3.58 -19.78
N THR A 377 -6.13 -4.52 -20.09
CA THR A 377 -6.23 -5.34 -21.33
C THR A 377 -7.50 -6.17 -21.31
N ILE A 378 -7.85 -6.82 -20.21
CA ILE A 378 -9.10 -7.61 -20.10
C ILE A 378 -10.33 -6.74 -20.39
N LYS A 379 -10.42 -5.52 -19.86
CA LYS A 379 -11.54 -4.60 -20.16
C LYS A 379 -11.68 -4.31 -21.66
N ARG A 380 -10.57 -4.05 -22.34
CA ARG A 380 -10.56 -3.82 -23.80
C ARG A 380 -10.95 -5.07 -24.58
N LEU A 381 -10.50 -6.23 -24.13
CA LEU A 381 -10.84 -7.51 -24.76
C LEU A 381 -12.31 -7.90 -24.57
N ILE A 382 -12.92 -7.59 -23.42
CA ILE A 382 -14.36 -7.74 -23.22
C ILE A 382 -15.11 -6.88 -24.23
N TYR A 383 -14.77 -5.60 -24.35
CA TYR A 383 -15.38 -4.71 -25.35
C TYR A 383 -15.20 -5.25 -26.78
N GLN A 384 -14.00 -5.74 -27.14
CA GLN A 384 -13.74 -6.37 -28.44
C GLN A 384 -14.61 -7.61 -28.68
N ALA A 385 -14.82 -8.43 -27.63
CA ALA A 385 -15.64 -9.65 -27.71
C ALA A 385 -17.13 -9.31 -27.87
N GLU A 386 -17.62 -8.28 -27.16
CA GLU A 386 -19.00 -7.78 -27.27
C GLU A 386 -19.29 -7.25 -28.68
N GLN A 387 -18.37 -6.46 -29.27
CA GLN A 387 -18.52 -5.96 -30.67
C GLN A 387 -18.54 -7.09 -31.72
N LYS A 388 -18.07 -8.27 -31.38
CA LYS A 388 -18.06 -9.46 -32.25
C LYS A 388 -19.10 -10.50 -31.85
N GLU A 389 -19.98 -10.17 -30.91
CA GLU A 389 -21.01 -11.06 -30.37
C GLU A 389 -20.44 -12.42 -29.87
N ASN A 390 -19.17 -12.40 -29.43
CA ASN A 390 -18.49 -13.60 -28.91
C ASN A 390 -18.78 -13.76 -27.41
N LEU A 391 -19.98 -14.22 -27.07
CA LEU A 391 -20.45 -14.39 -25.70
C LEU A 391 -19.57 -15.30 -24.84
N VAL A 392 -19.00 -16.35 -25.47
CA VAL A 392 -18.08 -17.28 -24.78
C VAL A 392 -16.81 -16.55 -24.35
N ALA A 393 -16.28 -15.66 -25.17
CA ALA A 393 -15.11 -14.86 -24.80
C ALA A 393 -15.44 -13.83 -23.72
N VAL A 394 -16.62 -13.22 -23.75
CA VAL A 394 -17.08 -12.29 -22.72
C VAL A 394 -17.16 -13.02 -21.38
N GLU A 395 -17.85 -14.16 -21.33
CA GLU A 395 -17.99 -14.99 -20.13
C GLU A 395 -16.62 -15.42 -19.59
N PHE A 396 -15.74 -15.90 -20.44
CA PHE A 396 -14.39 -16.34 -20.04
C PHE A 396 -13.59 -15.20 -19.42
N LEU A 397 -13.57 -14.03 -20.04
CA LEU A 397 -12.80 -12.86 -19.58
C LEU A 397 -13.36 -12.29 -18.27
N GLN A 398 -14.68 -12.27 -18.10
CA GLN A 398 -15.33 -11.86 -16.86
C GLN A 398 -14.97 -12.82 -15.71
N ASN A 399 -15.05 -14.13 -15.96
CA ASN A 399 -14.69 -15.16 -14.98
C ASN A 399 -13.20 -15.13 -14.61
N ILE A 400 -12.28 -14.93 -15.56
CA ILE A 400 -10.84 -14.75 -15.27
C ILE A 400 -10.61 -13.50 -14.42
N SER A 401 -11.27 -12.40 -14.74
CA SER A 401 -11.17 -11.17 -13.95
C SER A 401 -11.69 -11.37 -12.52
N ARG A 402 -12.81 -12.10 -12.36
CA ARG A 402 -13.37 -12.43 -11.04
C ARG A 402 -12.47 -13.39 -10.27
N LEU A 403 -11.95 -14.45 -10.91
CA LEU A 403 -11.02 -15.42 -10.32
C LEU A 403 -9.75 -14.73 -9.77
N ASN A 404 -9.14 -13.85 -10.57
CA ASN A 404 -7.97 -13.09 -10.15
C ASN A 404 -8.27 -12.19 -8.95
N SER A 405 -9.44 -11.56 -8.94
CA SER A 405 -9.88 -10.71 -7.84
C SER A 405 -10.11 -11.50 -6.56
N ILE A 406 -10.78 -12.67 -6.64
CA ILE A 406 -11.01 -13.56 -5.49
C ILE A 406 -9.69 -14.12 -4.96
N SER A 407 -8.79 -14.58 -5.85
CA SER A 407 -7.49 -15.11 -5.43
C SER A 407 -6.66 -14.06 -4.69
N THR A 408 -6.59 -12.83 -5.22
CA THR A 408 -5.93 -11.71 -4.53
C THR A 408 -6.59 -11.40 -3.19
N TYR A 409 -7.92 -11.45 -3.14
CA TYR A 409 -8.67 -11.18 -1.92
C TYR A 409 -8.40 -12.22 -0.83
N LEU A 410 -8.48 -13.50 -1.16
CA LEU A 410 -8.19 -14.59 -0.23
C LEU A 410 -6.74 -14.55 0.26
N ASP A 411 -5.79 -14.39 -0.64
CA ASP A 411 -4.37 -14.49 -0.28
C ASP A 411 -3.86 -13.24 0.45
N SER A 412 -4.27 -12.02 0.02
CA SER A 412 -3.74 -10.79 0.57
C SER A 412 -4.53 -10.25 1.76
N PHE A 413 -5.88 -10.41 1.75
CA PHE A 413 -6.72 -9.83 2.79
C PHE A 413 -7.15 -10.88 3.82
N VAL A 414 -7.78 -11.98 3.43
CA VAL A 414 -8.28 -12.98 4.40
C VAL A 414 -7.12 -13.65 5.13
N LYS A 415 -6.23 -14.33 4.40
CA LYS A 415 -5.06 -15.00 4.99
C LYS A 415 -4.07 -14.02 5.63
N GLY A 416 -3.98 -12.80 5.10
CA GLY A 416 -3.17 -11.74 5.69
C GLY A 416 -3.68 -11.37 7.09
N ILE A 417 -4.99 -11.18 7.25
CA ILE A 417 -5.60 -10.91 8.56
C ILE A 417 -5.44 -12.12 9.49
N GLN A 418 -5.77 -13.34 9.04
CA GLN A 418 -5.62 -14.56 9.84
C GLN A 418 -4.20 -14.73 10.41
N ARG A 419 -3.19 -14.51 9.57
CA ARG A 419 -1.77 -14.67 9.95
C ARG A 419 -1.35 -13.74 11.10
N TRP A 420 -1.86 -12.50 11.10
CA TRP A 420 -1.42 -11.47 12.02
C TRP A 420 -2.38 -11.26 13.20
N THR A 421 -3.55 -11.92 13.21
CA THR A 421 -4.45 -11.92 14.36
C THR A 421 -3.88 -12.81 15.46
N ARG A 422 -3.75 -12.27 16.66
CA ARG A 422 -3.25 -12.99 17.85
C ARG A 422 -4.34 -13.90 18.42
N ALA A 423 -3.96 -14.76 19.36
CA ALA A 423 -4.87 -15.73 19.98
C ALA A 423 -6.05 -15.11 20.75
N ASP A 424 -5.88 -13.88 21.21
CA ASP A 424 -6.91 -13.06 21.87
C ASP A 424 -7.89 -12.38 20.90
N GLY A 425 -7.70 -12.57 19.58
CA GLY A 425 -8.48 -11.94 18.54
C GLY A 425 -8.01 -10.53 18.17
N ILE A 426 -6.95 -10.01 18.78
CA ILE A 426 -6.42 -8.68 18.49
C ILE A 426 -5.40 -8.77 17.36
N LEU A 427 -5.49 -7.84 16.42
CA LEU A 427 -4.56 -7.68 15.32
C LEU A 427 -3.89 -6.31 15.39
N HIS A 428 -2.57 -6.30 15.48
CA HIS A 428 -1.75 -5.09 15.52
C HIS A 428 -1.15 -4.82 14.14
N ALA A 429 -1.80 -3.97 13.34
CA ALA A 429 -1.32 -3.58 12.03
C ALA A 429 -0.23 -2.51 12.15
N ASN A 430 0.76 -2.54 11.27
CA ASN A 430 1.84 -1.55 11.26
C ASN A 430 1.52 -0.40 10.30
N PHE A 431 1.63 0.86 10.74
CA PHE A 431 1.44 2.08 9.96
C PHE A 431 2.75 2.82 9.72
N ASN A 432 3.07 3.10 8.47
CA ASN A 432 4.34 3.69 8.06
C ASN A 432 4.15 5.11 7.52
N GLN A 433 4.84 6.10 8.11
CA GLN A 433 4.76 7.52 7.76
C GLN A 433 5.73 7.94 6.64
N SER A 434 6.84 7.24 6.48
CA SER A 434 7.96 7.65 5.62
C SER A 434 8.09 6.88 4.31
N THR A 435 7.06 6.10 3.92
CA THR A 435 7.11 5.22 2.74
C THR A 435 6.67 5.94 1.46
N THR A 436 5.62 6.74 1.52
CA THR A 436 5.05 7.41 0.35
C THR A 436 5.73 8.75 0.10
N ARG A 437 5.74 9.25 -1.14
CA ARG A 437 6.33 10.56 -1.46
C ARG A 437 5.52 11.74 -0.93
N THR A 438 4.21 11.56 -0.79
CA THR A 438 3.27 12.61 -0.40
C THR A 438 3.06 12.71 1.11
N GLY A 439 3.63 11.80 1.91
CA GLY A 439 3.39 11.74 3.35
C GLY A 439 2.12 10.97 3.75
N ARG A 440 1.36 10.44 2.78
CA ARG A 440 0.28 9.49 3.09
C ARG A 440 0.82 8.33 3.90
N LEU A 441 0.05 7.86 4.88
CA LEU A 441 0.33 6.63 5.57
C LEU A 441 0.27 5.44 4.60
N SER A 442 1.12 4.46 4.83
CA SER A 442 0.96 3.12 4.30
C SER A 442 0.86 2.14 5.46
N SER A 443 0.30 0.97 5.22
CA SER A 443 0.16 -0.06 6.25
C SER A 443 0.69 -1.40 5.76
N SER A 444 1.19 -2.20 6.68
CA SER A 444 1.72 -3.54 6.44
C SER A 444 1.40 -4.46 7.62
N ASN A 445 1.47 -5.74 7.40
CA ASN A 445 1.32 -6.81 8.40
C ASN A 445 -0.02 -6.79 9.19
N PRO A 446 -1.19 -6.79 8.53
CA PRO A 446 -1.48 -6.65 7.09
C PRO A 446 -1.76 -5.20 6.67
N ASN A 447 -1.97 -4.97 5.37
CA ASN A 447 -2.28 -3.64 4.85
C ASN A 447 -3.76 -3.27 5.07
N PHE A 448 -4.03 -2.41 6.07
CA PHE A 448 -5.37 -1.87 6.35
C PHE A 448 -5.72 -0.61 5.55
N GLN A 449 -4.75 0.07 4.92
CA GLN A 449 -5.02 1.24 4.07
C GLN A 449 -5.75 0.88 2.76
N ASN A 450 -5.72 -0.39 2.34
CA ASN A 450 -6.29 -0.84 1.07
C ASN A 450 -7.40 -1.89 1.23
N GLN A 451 -8.02 -1.99 2.42
CA GLN A 451 -9.14 -2.92 2.63
C GLN A 451 -10.34 -2.54 1.76
N PRO A 452 -10.93 -3.47 1.00
CA PRO A 452 -12.04 -3.17 0.10
C PRO A 452 -13.22 -2.52 0.82
N LYS A 453 -13.72 -1.39 0.30
CA LYS A 453 -15.02 -0.81 0.65
C LYS A 453 -16.07 -1.39 -0.30
N GLY A 454 -17.02 -2.18 0.17
CA GLY A 454 -18.17 -2.60 -0.62
C GLY A 454 -18.44 -4.11 -0.62
N GLY A 455 -19.70 -4.47 -0.93
CA GLY A 455 -20.27 -5.79 -0.76
C GLY A 455 -19.64 -6.94 -1.56
N LYS A 456 -18.77 -6.60 -2.54
CA LYS A 456 -18.07 -7.63 -3.34
C LYS A 456 -16.95 -8.36 -2.58
N PHE A 457 -16.45 -7.79 -1.45
CA PHE A 457 -15.36 -8.33 -0.67
C PHE A 457 -15.53 -7.94 0.81
N PRO A 458 -16.34 -8.68 1.59
CA PRO A 458 -16.83 -8.26 2.89
C PRO A 458 -15.86 -8.51 4.05
N VAL A 459 -14.55 -8.43 3.86
CA VAL A 459 -13.56 -8.68 4.93
C VAL A 459 -13.69 -7.71 6.09
N ARG A 460 -14.22 -6.49 5.86
CA ARG A 460 -14.49 -5.51 6.92
C ARG A 460 -15.58 -5.97 7.91
N LYS A 461 -16.41 -6.96 7.55
CA LYS A 461 -17.38 -7.58 8.49
C LYS A 461 -16.68 -8.27 9.66
N ALA A 462 -15.46 -8.73 9.48
CA ALA A 462 -14.70 -9.37 10.54
C ALA A 462 -14.14 -8.39 11.58
N VAL A 463 -14.11 -7.08 11.28
CA VAL A 463 -13.70 -6.04 12.23
C VAL A 463 -14.92 -5.67 13.08
N VAL A 464 -14.90 -6.05 14.35
CA VAL A 464 -16.03 -5.87 15.30
C VAL A 464 -15.50 -5.26 16.61
N SER A 465 -16.42 -4.82 17.47
CA SER A 465 -16.03 -4.30 18.77
C SER A 465 -15.56 -5.42 19.71
N ARG A 466 -14.49 -5.15 20.48
CA ARG A 466 -14.03 -5.99 21.60
C ARG A 466 -14.94 -5.92 22.83
N PHE A 467 -15.72 -4.86 22.93
CA PHE A 467 -16.62 -4.64 24.04
C PHE A 467 -17.97 -5.33 23.80
N LYS A 468 -18.50 -5.99 24.82
CA LYS A 468 -19.84 -6.58 24.74
C LYS A 468 -20.89 -5.47 24.58
N GLY A 469 -21.61 -5.47 23.45
CA GLY A 469 -22.56 -4.41 23.09
C GLY A 469 -21.92 -3.14 22.53
N GLY A 470 -20.61 -3.11 22.41
CA GLY A 470 -19.87 -2.01 21.76
C GLY A 470 -20.17 -1.90 20.26
N ARG A 471 -19.64 -0.86 19.64
CA ARG A 471 -19.86 -0.54 18.22
C ARG A 471 -18.57 -0.08 17.57
N ILE A 472 -18.51 -0.22 16.25
CA ILE A 472 -17.47 0.42 15.42
C ILE A 472 -18.03 1.77 14.96
N ILE A 473 -17.28 2.84 15.19
CA ILE A 473 -17.60 4.20 14.74
C ILE A 473 -16.52 4.64 13.76
N GLU A 474 -16.91 5.06 12.56
CA GLU A 474 -16.02 5.66 11.55
C GLU A 474 -16.43 7.12 11.33
N ALA A 475 -15.50 8.05 11.49
CA ALA A 475 -15.66 9.44 11.09
C ALA A 475 -14.80 9.71 9.85
N ASP A 476 -15.40 10.22 8.78
CA ASP A 476 -14.76 10.42 7.46
C ASP A 476 -14.96 11.88 7.02
N PHE A 477 -13.95 12.48 6.39
CA PHE A 477 -14.08 13.83 5.81
C PHE A 477 -14.88 13.77 4.51
N SER A 478 -15.90 14.62 4.40
CA SER A 478 -16.71 14.73 3.17
C SER A 478 -15.95 15.45 2.06
N GLY A 479 -15.33 14.65 1.14
CA GLY A 479 -14.67 15.18 -0.04
C GLY A 479 -13.43 16.04 0.25
N LEU A 480 -12.62 15.66 1.22
CA LEU A 480 -11.45 16.42 1.71
C LEU A 480 -10.54 16.92 0.58
N GLU A 481 -10.13 16.04 -0.34
CA GLU A 481 -9.21 16.41 -1.41
C GLU A 481 -9.80 17.43 -2.39
N PHE A 482 -11.13 17.41 -2.63
CA PHE A 482 -11.80 18.42 -3.45
C PHE A 482 -11.86 19.78 -2.74
N ARG A 483 -12.10 19.78 -1.42
CA ARG A 483 -12.06 20.99 -0.58
C ARG A 483 -10.66 21.58 -0.54
N VAL A 484 -9.63 20.75 -0.34
CA VAL A 484 -8.23 21.18 -0.36
C VAL A 484 -7.83 21.73 -1.72
N ALA A 485 -8.30 21.12 -2.83
CA ALA A 485 -8.03 21.68 -4.16
C ALA A 485 -8.70 23.05 -4.37
N GLY A 486 -9.93 23.24 -3.90
CA GLY A 486 -10.61 24.54 -3.86
C GLY A 486 -9.83 25.55 -3.04
N GLU A 487 -9.38 25.13 -1.86
CA GLU A 487 -8.59 25.93 -0.92
C GLU A 487 -7.27 26.40 -1.53
N LEU A 488 -6.48 25.49 -2.13
CA LEU A 488 -5.16 25.80 -2.69
C LEU A 488 -5.24 26.56 -4.02
N SER A 489 -6.21 26.23 -4.87
CA SER A 489 -6.38 26.86 -6.18
C SER A 489 -7.12 28.20 -6.11
N ARG A 490 -7.87 28.45 -5.02
CA ARG A 490 -8.80 29.57 -4.88
C ARG A 490 -9.75 29.67 -6.08
N ASP A 491 -10.18 28.53 -6.61
CA ASP A 491 -11.12 28.50 -7.74
C ASP A 491 -12.51 28.93 -7.25
N PRO A 492 -13.10 30.02 -7.78
CA PRO A 492 -14.39 30.53 -7.30
C PRO A 492 -15.53 29.52 -7.49
N GLN A 493 -15.49 28.73 -8.58
CA GLN A 493 -16.55 27.76 -8.85
C GLN A 493 -16.46 26.54 -7.95
N ILE A 494 -15.25 26.05 -7.62
CA ILE A 494 -15.07 24.98 -6.63
C ILE A 494 -15.58 25.47 -5.26
N ILE A 495 -15.23 26.69 -4.87
CA ILE A 495 -15.67 27.30 -3.61
C ILE A 495 -17.21 27.39 -3.56
N GLU A 496 -17.82 27.89 -4.63
CA GLU A 496 -19.28 28.00 -4.73
C GLU A 496 -19.96 26.61 -4.70
N ASP A 497 -19.44 25.62 -5.44
CA ASP A 497 -19.99 24.26 -5.48
C ASP A 497 -19.94 23.59 -4.07
N ILE A 498 -18.86 23.86 -3.30
CA ILE A 498 -18.71 23.34 -1.93
C ILE A 498 -19.71 24.05 -0.97
N LEU A 499 -19.71 25.38 -0.98
CA LEU A 499 -20.55 26.17 -0.06
C LEU A 499 -22.05 26.02 -0.33
N SER A 500 -22.45 25.72 -1.57
CA SER A 500 -23.84 25.42 -1.95
C SER A 500 -24.24 23.97 -1.68
N GLY A 501 -23.34 23.11 -1.16
CA GLY A 501 -23.62 21.70 -0.90
C GLY A 501 -23.84 20.87 -2.17
N LYS A 502 -23.31 21.29 -3.31
CA LYS A 502 -23.52 20.62 -4.59
C LYS A 502 -22.77 19.28 -4.65
N ASP A 503 -23.49 18.21 -5.02
CA ASP A 503 -22.89 16.88 -5.24
C ASP A 503 -22.12 16.84 -6.57
N VAL A 504 -20.83 17.14 -6.52
CA VAL A 504 -19.94 17.17 -7.71
C VAL A 504 -19.82 15.82 -8.40
N HIS A 505 -20.02 14.71 -7.69
CA HIS A 505 -19.99 13.38 -8.28
C HIS A 505 -21.28 13.08 -9.07
N LYS A 506 -22.43 13.54 -8.57
CA LYS A 506 -23.70 13.48 -9.33
C LYS A 506 -23.61 14.33 -10.58
N GLN A 507 -23.03 15.52 -10.48
CA GLN A 507 -22.82 16.40 -11.64
C GLN A 507 -21.92 15.73 -12.69
N THR A 508 -20.80 15.17 -12.25
CA THR A 508 -19.90 14.42 -13.14
C THR A 508 -20.63 13.26 -13.82
N ALA A 509 -21.41 12.49 -13.03
CA ALA A 509 -22.19 11.36 -13.56
C ALA A 509 -23.23 11.81 -14.60
N SER A 510 -23.93 12.90 -14.34
CA SER A 510 -24.90 13.50 -15.29
C SER A 510 -24.26 13.86 -16.62
N ILE A 511 -23.11 14.55 -16.58
CA ILE A 511 -22.38 14.96 -17.80
C ILE A 511 -21.89 13.74 -18.59
N ILE A 512 -21.27 12.76 -17.92
CA ILE A 512 -20.70 11.59 -18.58
C ILE A 512 -21.81 10.69 -19.17
N ASN A 513 -22.92 10.51 -18.47
CA ASN A 513 -24.02 9.66 -18.92
C ASN A 513 -25.07 10.42 -19.75
N GLN A 514 -24.89 11.73 -19.95
CA GLN A 514 -25.79 12.60 -20.72
C GLN A 514 -27.25 12.53 -20.25
N CYS A 515 -27.44 12.60 -18.92
CA CYS A 515 -28.75 12.57 -18.27
C CYS A 515 -28.91 13.75 -17.29
N GLU A 516 -30.14 14.04 -16.86
CA GLU A 516 -30.37 15.04 -15.83
C GLU A 516 -29.79 14.59 -14.48
N VAL A 517 -29.41 15.54 -13.61
CA VAL A 517 -28.83 15.24 -12.29
C VAL A 517 -29.79 14.44 -11.41
N SER A 518 -31.11 14.66 -11.56
CA SER A 518 -32.19 13.90 -10.88
C SER A 518 -32.17 12.41 -11.24
N ASP A 519 -31.75 12.05 -12.46
CA ASP A 519 -31.79 10.70 -13.00
C ASP A 519 -30.50 9.90 -12.67
N VAL A 520 -29.53 10.54 -12.03
CA VAL A 520 -28.28 9.89 -11.64
C VAL A 520 -28.51 8.86 -10.53
N THR A 521 -28.29 7.60 -10.85
CA THR A 521 -28.37 6.49 -9.88
C THR A 521 -27.16 6.46 -8.94
N LYS A 522 -27.26 5.72 -7.82
CA LYS A 522 -26.15 5.50 -6.89
C LYS A 522 -24.92 4.88 -7.59
N ASP A 523 -25.14 3.93 -8.51
CA ASP A 523 -24.07 3.25 -9.24
C ASP A 523 -23.39 4.20 -10.25
N MET A 524 -24.15 5.03 -10.96
CA MET A 524 -23.61 6.07 -11.83
C MET A 524 -22.75 7.07 -11.05
N ARG A 525 -23.27 7.55 -9.90
CA ARG A 525 -22.53 8.43 -8.99
C ARG A 525 -21.22 7.80 -8.51
N GLN A 526 -21.26 6.54 -8.07
CA GLN A 526 -20.07 5.83 -7.60
C GLN A 526 -19.04 5.63 -8.72
N SER A 527 -19.49 5.30 -9.93
CA SER A 527 -18.60 5.14 -11.10
C SER A 527 -17.96 6.47 -11.52
N ALA A 528 -18.66 7.58 -11.35
CA ALA A 528 -18.20 8.92 -11.71
C ALA A 528 -17.13 9.49 -10.77
N LYS A 529 -16.99 8.97 -9.54
CA LYS A 529 -15.99 9.45 -8.57
C LYS A 529 -14.58 9.51 -9.16
N ALA A 530 -14.15 8.46 -9.84
CA ALA A 530 -12.84 8.40 -10.47
C ALA A 530 -12.64 9.52 -11.50
N TYR A 531 -13.66 9.85 -12.26
CA TYR A 531 -13.63 10.91 -13.28
C TYR A 531 -13.71 12.31 -12.68
N THR A 532 -14.34 12.48 -11.51
CA THR A 532 -14.33 13.75 -10.76
C THR A 532 -12.92 14.08 -10.26
N PHE A 533 -12.21 13.10 -9.72
CA PHE A 533 -10.89 13.31 -9.15
C PHE A 533 -9.74 13.29 -10.18
N ALA A 534 -9.87 12.57 -11.29
CA ALA A 534 -8.79 12.45 -12.25
C ALA A 534 -8.31 13.80 -12.83
N PRO A 535 -9.19 14.75 -13.27
CA PRO A 535 -8.72 16.07 -13.69
C PRO A 535 -8.17 16.91 -12.56
N LEU A 536 -8.70 16.76 -11.32
CA LEU A 536 -8.18 17.41 -10.14
C LEU A 536 -6.68 17.13 -9.95
N TYR A 537 -6.26 15.90 -10.24
CA TYR A 537 -4.86 15.45 -10.20
C TYR A 537 -4.11 15.62 -11.53
N GLY A 538 -4.61 16.47 -12.43
CA GLY A 538 -3.96 16.72 -13.71
C GLY A 538 -4.12 15.62 -14.76
N GLY A 539 -5.04 14.69 -14.54
CA GLY A 539 -5.47 13.72 -15.56
C GLY A 539 -6.12 14.43 -16.74
N MET A 540 -5.85 13.96 -17.96
CA MET A 540 -6.38 14.57 -19.19
C MET A 540 -7.27 13.61 -19.97
N GLY A 541 -7.56 12.43 -19.43
CA GLY A 541 -8.45 11.44 -20.03
C GLY A 541 -8.01 10.92 -21.41
N ALA A 542 -6.73 11.00 -21.76
CA ALA A 542 -6.23 10.66 -23.10
C ALA A 542 -6.50 9.20 -23.53
N ALA A 543 -6.63 8.31 -22.56
CA ALA A 543 -6.93 6.89 -22.78
C ALA A 543 -8.43 6.55 -22.65
N GLU A 544 -9.25 7.54 -22.34
CA GLU A 544 -10.68 7.36 -22.10
C GLU A 544 -11.51 7.47 -23.40
N PRO A 545 -12.75 6.97 -23.42
CA PRO A 545 -13.66 7.13 -24.55
C PRO A 545 -13.91 8.61 -24.93
N PRO A 546 -14.26 8.94 -26.18
CA PRO A 546 -14.38 10.33 -26.65
C PRO A 546 -15.33 11.22 -25.84
N HIS A 547 -16.43 10.68 -25.32
CA HIS A 547 -17.38 11.43 -24.48
C HIS A 547 -16.76 11.79 -23.11
N VAL A 548 -15.97 10.90 -22.54
CA VAL A 548 -15.23 11.15 -21.28
C VAL A 548 -14.10 12.17 -21.54
N GLN A 549 -13.38 12.08 -22.65
CA GLN A 549 -12.39 13.10 -23.02
C GLN A 549 -13.01 14.49 -23.17
N THR A 550 -14.26 14.57 -23.69
CA THR A 550 -15.01 15.82 -23.79
C THR A 550 -15.34 16.38 -22.40
N TYR A 551 -15.76 15.51 -21.45
CA TYR A 551 -15.96 15.89 -20.06
C TYR A 551 -14.68 16.50 -19.44
N PHE A 552 -13.51 15.90 -19.62
CA PHE A 552 -12.25 16.45 -19.09
C PHE A 552 -11.94 17.85 -19.62
N ARG A 553 -12.26 18.12 -20.90
CA ARG A 553 -12.10 19.49 -21.46
C ARG A 553 -13.10 20.47 -20.85
N GLN A 554 -14.35 20.07 -20.66
CA GLN A 554 -15.39 20.88 -20.02
C GLN A 554 -15.06 21.17 -18.57
N TYR A 555 -14.50 20.21 -17.82
CA TYR A 555 -14.09 20.34 -16.44
C TYR A 555 -13.17 21.55 -16.22
N PHE A 556 -12.12 21.67 -17.02
CA PHE A 556 -11.22 22.83 -16.93
C PHE A 556 -11.83 24.13 -17.50
N GLY A 557 -12.88 24.03 -18.29
CA GLY A 557 -13.70 25.18 -18.69
C GLY A 557 -14.56 25.72 -17.57
N ILE A 558 -15.04 24.84 -16.68
CA ILE A 558 -15.82 25.16 -15.48
C ILE A 558 -14.86 25.68 -14.40
N TYR A 559 -13.86 24.89 -14.00
CA TYR A 559 -12.91 25.19 -12.95
C TYR A 559 -11.65 25.88 -13.49
N LYS A 560 -11.83 27.14 -13.94
CA LYS A 560 -10.76 27.92 -14.58
C LYS A 560 -9.65 28.34 -13.60
N GLY A 561 -9.99 28.53 -12.33
CA GLY A 561 -9.04 28.82 -11.26
C GLY A 561 -8.08 27.65 -11.03
N LEU A 562 -8.63 26.44 -10.96
CA LEU A 562 -7.86 25.21 -10.88
C LEU A 562 -6.89 25.04 -12.06
N ALA A 563 -7.37 25.28 -13.28
CA ALA A 563 -6.52 25.19 -14.48
C ALA A 563 -5.36 26.21 -14.43
N ARG A 564 -5.61 27.44 -13.98
CA ARG A 564 -4.58 28.47 -13.79
C ARG A 564 -3.58 28.05 -12.71
N TRP A 565 -4.06 27.52 -11.59
CA TRP A 565 -3.23 27.05 -10.51
C TRP A 565 -2.33 25.88 -10.92
N HIS A 566 -2.84 24.90 -11.70
CA HIS A 566 -2.02 23.83 -12.28
C HIS A 566 -0.87 24.39 -13.12
N ASN A 567 -1.16 25.38 -14.01
CA ASN A 567 -0.13 26.02 -14.82
C ASN A 567 0.89 26.78 -13.94
N TYR A 568 0.42 27.50 -12.92
CA TYR A 568 1.28 28.19 -11.97
C TYR A 568 2.27 27.23 -11.28
N LEU A 569 1.79 26.08 -10.80
CA LEU A 569 2.65 25.05 -10.20
C LEU A 569 3.68 24.50 -11.19
N MET A 570 3.24 24.18 -12.42
CA MET A 570 4.13 23.65 -13.45
C MET A 570 5.22 24.67 -13.87
N ASP A 571 4.86 25.93 -14.00
CA ASP A 571 5.83 26.99 -14.32
C ASP A 571 6.74 27.30 -13.11
N GLY A 572 6.23 27.19 -11.89
CA GLY A 572 7.00 27.30 -10.65
C GLY A 572 8.09 26.23 -10.57
N VAL A 573 7.73 24.98 -10.82
CA VAL A 573 8.68 23.84 -10.85
C VAL A 573 9.74 24.00 -11.94
N LEU A 574 9.39 24.51 -13.12
CA LEU A 574 10.38 24.79 -14.17
C LEU A 574 11.40 25.85 -13.79
N ARG A 575 11.03 26.81 -12.91
CA ARG A 575 11.92 27.89 -12.45
C ARG A 575 12.77 27.48 -11.26
N ASN A 576 12.12 26.86 -10.25
CA ASN A 576 12.71 26.68 -8.91
C ASN A 576 12.94 25.21 -8.56
N GLY A 577 12.37 24.26 -9.31
CA GLY A 577 12.46 22.83 -9.03
C GLY A 577 11.64 22.35 -7.84
N ILE A 578 10.87 23.24 -7.16
CA ILE A 578 10.21 22.92 -5.89
C ILE A 578 8.73 23.33 -5.95
N VAL A 579 7.87 22.51 -5.32
CA VAL A 579 6.51 22.88 -4.92
C VAL A 579 6.46 22.91 -3.40
N ARG A 580 5.91 23.97 -2.83
CA ARG A 580 5.68 24.14 -1.39
C ARG A 580 4.18 24.24 -1.12
N ILE A 581 3.73 23.65 0.00
CA ILE A 581 2.32 23.72 0.47
C ILE A 581 2.22 24.51 1.79
N PRO A 582 1.01 24.84 2.25
CA PRO A 582 0.82 25.71 3.44
C PRO A 582 1.51 25.20 4.72
N SER A 583 1.61 23.90 4.93
CA SER A 583 2.32 23.32 6.09
C SER A 583 3.83 23.58 6.09
N GLY A 584 4.39 24.11 4.99
CA GLY A 584 5.83 24.23 4.76
C GLY A 584 6.45 22.99 4.09
N ARG A 585 5.71 21.91 3.92
CA ARG A 585 6.19 20.71 3.21
C ARG A 585 6.55 21.03 1.77
N GLU A 586 7.66 20.46 1.31
CA GLU A 586 8.22 20.68 -0.01
C GLU A 586 8.32 19.42 -0.84
N PHE A 587 8.21 19.58 -2.15
CA PHE A 587 8.41 18.52 -3.13
C PHE A 587 9.41 18.96 -4.18
N PHE A 588 10.53 18.27 -4.29
CA PHE A 588 11.61 18.60 -5.21
C PHE A 588 11.49 17.80 -6.52
N PHE A 589 11.58 18.50 -7.64
CA PHE A 589 11.49 17.96 -9.01
C PHE A 589 12.73 18.34 -9.84
N PRO A 590 13.92 17.79 -9.52
CA PRO A 590 15.18 18.24 -10.11
C PRO A 590 15.28 18.02 -11.63
N ASN A 591 14.50 17.07 -12.17
CA ASN A 591 14.53 16.70 -13.59
C ASN A 591 13.31 17.23 -14.35
N ALA A 592 12.63 18.23 -13.84
CA ALA A 592 11.47 18.83 -14.50
C ALA A 592 11.92 19.58 -15.76
N ARG A 593 11.30 19.23 -16.89
CA ARG A 593 11.57 19.87 -18.19
C ARG A 593 10.31 19.91 -19.04
N ARG A 594 10.21 20.91 -19.93
CA ARG A 594 9.10 21.03 -20.87
C ARG A 594 9.22 19.98 -21.99
N LEU A 595 8.16 19.27 -22.24
CA LEU A 595 8.05 18.28 -23.30
C LEU A 595 7.61 18.93 -24.62
N ARG A 596 7.81 18.26 -25.75
CA ARG A 596 7.31 18.71 -27.07
C ARG A 596 5.79 18.92 -27.13
N SER A 597 5.05 18.24 -26.26
CA SER A 597 3.59 18.41 -26.11
C SER A 597 3.17 19.70 -25.40
N GLY A 598 4.12 20.52 -24.93
CA GLY A 598 3.88 21.70 -24.11
C GLY A 598 3.73 21.41 -22.60
N ARG A 599 3.50 20.15 -22.20
CA ARG A 599 3.46 19.73 -20.78
C ARG A 599 4.88 19.58 -20.23
N ILE A 600 4.98 19.46 -18.91
CA ILE A 600 6.26 19.14 -18.23
C ILE A 600 6.36 17.64 -17.89
N THR A 601 7.56 17.17 -17.68
CA THR A 601 7.77 15.86 -17.04
C THR A 601 7.16 15.87 -15.64
N ASN A 602 6.58 14.76 -15.20
CA ASN A 602 5.92 14.61 -13.89
C ASN A 602 4.75 15.59 -13.64
N ALA A 603 4.13 16.16 -14.67
CA ALA A 603 3.04 17.13 -14.54
C ALA A 603 1.95 16.68 -13.55
N THR A 604 1.54 15.41 -13.63
CA THR A 604 0.53 14.85 -12.73
C THR A 604 0.99 14.87 -11.26
N SER A 605 2.25 14.51 -10.98
CA SER A 605 2.80 14.55 -9.62
C SER A 605 2.89 16.00 -9.09
N VAL A 606 3.28 16.94 -9.94
CA VAL A 606 3.42 18.36 -9.57
C VAL A 606 2.09 18.94 -9.08
N VAL A 607 0.97 18.58 -9.69
CA VAL A 607 -0.36 19.09 -9.31
C VAL A 607 -1.07 18.24 -8.25
N ASN A 608 -0.79 16.92 -8.21
CA ASN A 608 -1.40 16.01 -7.25
C ASN A 608 -0.78 16.14 -5.84
N TYR A 609 0.56 16.18 -5.74
CA TYR A 609 1.24 16.15 -4.44
C TYR A 609 0.77 17.24 -3.48
N PRO A 610 0.58 18.51 -3.88
CA PRO A 610 0.04 19.54 -3.00
C PRO A 610 -1.31 19.18 -2.40
N VAL A 611 -2.26 18.76 -3.22
CA VAL A 611 -3.63 18.43 -2.77
C VAL A 611 -3.62 17.22 -1.85
N GLN A 612 -3.02 16.12 -2.32
CA GLN A 612 -2.99 14.87 -1.57
C GLN A 612 -2.24 15.01 -0.24
N SER A 613 -1.12 15.73 -0.25
CA SER A 613 -0.30 15.86 0.95
C SER A 613 -0.96 16.77 1.98
N PHE A 614 -1.45 17.94 1.58
CA PHE A 614 -2.09 18.86 2.53
C PHE A 614 -3.35 18.22 3.14
N ALA A 615 -4.14 17.48 2.34
CA ALA A 615 -5.28 16.72 2.81
C ALA A 615 -4.89 15.61 3.80
N THR A 616 -4.10 14.64 3.33
CA THR A 616 -3.95 13.36 4.04
C THR A 616 -2.64 13.20 4.82
N ALA A 617 -1.67 14.13 4.66
CA ALA A 617 -0.41 14.12 5.41
C ALA A 617 -0.26 15.31 6.37
N ASP A 618 -1.18 16.27 6.32
CA ASP A 618 -1.16 17.40 7.25
C ASP A 618 -2.51 17.53 8.00
N ILE A 619 -3.65 17.71 7.32
CA ILE A 619 -4.98 17.89 7.95
C ILE A 619 -5.41 16.62 8.72
N VAL A 620 -5.35 15.45 8.10
CA VAL A 620 -5.74 14.19 8.77
C VAL A 620 -4.86 13.89 10.00
N PRO A 621 -3.51 13.97 9.94
CA PRO A 621 -2.67 13.85 11.13
C PRO A 621 -3.01 14.83 12.26
N LEU A 622 -3.30 16.10 11.94
CA LEU A 622 -3.76 17.07 12.95
C LEU A 622 -5.05 16.61 13.64
N SER A 623 -6.02 16.12 12.86
CA SER A 623 -7.26 15.55 13.41
C SER A 623 -7.00 14.32 14.29
N CYS A 624 -6.11 13.43 13.87
CA CYS A 624 -5.71 12.25 14.65
C CYS A 624 -5.08 12.64 15.99
N ILE A 625 -4.17 13.62 16.01
CA ILE A 625 -3.54 14.12 17.23
C ILE A 625 -4.57 14.77 18.14
N ARG A 626 -5.50 15.56 17.59
CA ARG A 626 -6.56 16.22 18.37
C ARG A 626 -7.49 15.20 19.02
N VAL A 627 -7.95 14.19 18.29
CA VAL A 627 -8.84 13.16 18.85
C VAL A 627 -8.12 12.33 19.90
N PHE A 628 -6.84 11.99 19.69
CA PHE A 628 -6.01 11.24 20.64
C PHE A 628 -5.92 11.99 21.98
N ARG A 629 -5.54 13.27 21.97
CA ARG A 629 -5.50 14.13 23.16
C ARG A 629 -6.88 14.24 23.84
N ARG A 630 -7.94 14.31 23.04
CA ARG A 630 -9.30 14.40 23.58
C ARG A 630 -9.74 13.11 24.29
N PHE A 631 -9.34 11.96 23.77
CA PHE A 631 -9.60 10.66 24.41
C PHE A 631 -8.87 10.56 25.75
N GLU A 632 -7.61 11.02 25.82
CA GLU A 632 -6.83 11.08 27.07
C GLU A 632 -7.46 12.04 28.07
N GLU A 633 -7.85 13.26 27.66
CA GLU A 633 -8.52 14.25 28.52
C GLU A 633 -9.82 13.71 29.14
N LEU A 634 -10.62 13.02 28.33
CA LEU A 634 -11.91 12.44 28.76
C LEU A 634 -11.74 11.09 29.43
N GLN A 635 -10.55 10.50 29.46
CA GLN A 635 -10.24 9.19 30.00
C GLN A 635 -11.16 8.08 29.46
N LEU A 636 -11.43 8.09 28.13
CA LEU A 636 -12.33 7.14 27.50
C LEU A 636 -11.77 5.71 27.51
N GLN A 637 -12.65 4.74 27.77
CA GLN A 637 -12.35 3.31 27.64
C GLN A 637 -12.34 2.87 26.17
N SER A 638 -13.10 3.53 25.32
CA SER A 638 -13.16 3.35 23.88
C SER A 638 -11.75 3.47 23.27
N LYS A 639 -11.52 2.69 22.18
CA LYS A 639 -10.17 2.58 21.60
C LYS A 639 -10.12 3.17 20.21
N LEU A 640 -9.17 4.08 19.99
CA LEU A 640 -8.74 4.46 18.65
C LEU A 640 -8.02 3.26 18.03
N VAL A 641 -8.47 2.77 16.87
CA VAL A 641 -7.98 1.49 16.30
C VAL A 641 -7.43 1.62 14.88
N LEU A 642 -7.92 2.56 14.09
CA LEU A 642 -7.50 2.74 12.70
C LEU A 642 -7.58 4.19 12.27
N THR A 643 -6.72 4.55 11.29
CA THR A 643 -6.96 5.67 10.39
C THR A 643 -6.78 5.19 8.96
N VAL A 644 -7.74 5.47 8.08
CA VAL A 644 -7.74 4.99 6.69
C VAL A 644 -8.05 6.14 5.73
N HIS A 645 -7.04 6.57 4.98
CA HIS A 645 -7.10 7.73 4.09
C HIS A 645 -7.44 9.03 4.82
N ASP A 646 -8.71 9.39 4.90
CA ASP A 646 -9.28 10.59 5.51
C ASP A 646 -10.28 10.27 6.62
N SER A 647 -10.32 8.99 7.09
CA SER A 647 -11.17 8.57 8.19
C SER A 647 -10.40 8.15 9.45
N ILE A 648 -11.08 8.24 10.59
CA ILE A 648 -10.65 7.73 11.90
C ILE A 648 -11.69 6.70 12.35
N VAL A 649 -11.21 5.52 12.80
CA VAL A 649 -12.08 4.42 13.26
C VAL A 649 -11.83 4.15 14.73
N VAL A 650 -12.92 4.02 15.46
CA VAL A 650 -12.97 3.80 16.91
C VAL A 650 -13.74 2.52 17.22
N ASP A 651 -13.19 1.72 18.10
CA ASP A 651 -13.89 0.64 18.80
C ASP A 651 -14.53 1.23 20.06
N ALA A 652 -15.82 1.55 19.99
CA ALA A 652 -16.51 2.32 20.99
C ALA A 652 -17.13 1.44 22.09
N HIS A 653 -16.86 1.80 23.35
CA HIS A 653 -17.54 1.23 24.50
C HIS A 653 -19.05 1.58 24.45
N PRO A 654 -19.97 0.69 24.82
CA PRO A 654 -21.40 0.93 24.68
C PRO A 654 -21.90 2.17 25.46
N ASP A 655 -21.27 2.52 26.56
CA ASP A 655 -21.65 3.66 27.41
C ASP A 655 -21.00 4.98 26.96
N GLU A 656 -20.13 4.98 25.94
CA GLU A 656 -19.35 6.15 25.51
C GLU A 656 -19.61 6.58 24.04
N ILE A 657 -20.66 6.04 23.41
CA ILE A 657 -20.97 6.31 21.99
C ILE A 657 -21.14 7.81 21.73
N THR A 658 -21.81 8.53 22.62
CA THR A 658 -22.04 9.98 22.49
C THR A 658 -20.73 10.77 22.67
N GLU A 659 -19.95 10.45 23.68
CA GLU A 659 -18.66 11.08 23.97
C GLU A 659 -17.67 10.88 22.82
N VAL A 660 -17.62 9.66 22.25
CA VAL A 660 -16.79 9.33 21.10
C VAL A 660 -17.22 10.14 19.86
N ARG A 661 -18.54 10.18 19.56
CA ARG A 661 -19.08 11.00 18.48
C ARG A 661 -18.66 12.47 18.63
N ASP A 662 -18.86 13.03 19.81
CA ASP A 662 -18.60 14.45 20.08
C ASP A 662 -17.09 14.75 20.04
N ALA A 663 -16.25 13.85 20.53
CA ALA A 663 -14.79 13.95 20.42
C ALA A 663 -14.32 13.94 18.96
N LEU A 664 -14.83 13.03 18.14
CA LEU A 664 -14.54 12.96 16.70
C LEU A 664 -14.99 14.23 15.97
N LYS A 665 -16.24 14.68 16.24
CA LYS A 665 -16.77 15.92 15.68
C LYS A 665 -15.88 17.11 16.03
N TRP A 666 -15.57 17.31 17.31
CA TRP A 666 -14.70 18.39 17.77
C TRP A 666 -13.31 18.34 17.13
N ALA A 667 -12.68 17.16 17.07
CA ALA A 667 -11.33 17.02 16.56
C ALA A 667 -11.22 17.29 15.05
N MET A 668 -12.16 16.76 14.27
CA MET A 668 -12.08 16.79 12.82
C MET A 668 -12.68 18.09 12.24
N SER A 669 -13.88 18.50 12.67
CA SER A 669 -14.49 19.75 12.18
C SER A 669 -13.73 20.99 12.62
N GLY A 670 -13.13 20.98 13.82
CA GLY A 670 -12.35 22.09 14.36
C GLY A 670 -10.86 22.11 13.95
N VAL A 671 -10.42 21.23 13.07
CA VAL A 671 -8.98 21.11 12.71
C VAL A 671 -8.46 22.34 11.97
N ALA A 672 -9.33 23.15 11.34
CA ALA A 672 -8.93 24.38 10.65
C ALA A 672 -8.25 25.40 11.59
N GLU A 673 -8.63 25.42 12.87
CA GLU A 673 -7.98 26.25 13.89
C GLU A 673 -6.54 25.80 14.12
N GLU A 674 -6.31 24.49 14.24
CA GLU A 674 -4.97 23.93 14.41
C GLU A 674 -4.08 24.16 13.19
N VAL A 675 -4.66 24.13 11.97
CA VAL A 675 -3.96 24.51 10.72
C VAL A 675 -3.51 25.96 10.78
N GLN A 676 -4.37 26.88 11.27
CA GLN A 676 -4.02 28.28 11.44
C GLN A 676 -2.89 28.47 12.46
N ASP A 677 -2.98 27.81 13.60
CA ASP A 677 -2.02 27.95 14.69
C ASP A 677 -0.63 27.41 14.33
N ARG A 678 -0.59 26.23 13.69
CA ARG A 678 0.68 25.57 13.36
C ARG A 678 1.35 26.07 12.09
N PHE A 679 0.54 26.40 11.07
CA PHE A 679 1.06 26.71 9.74
C PHE A 679 0.84 28.17 9.35
N SER A 680 0.21 28.96 10.22
CA SER A 680 -0.18 30.35 9.92
C SER A 680 -1.00 30.45 8.63
N TYR A 681 -1.85 29.43 8.38
CA TYR A 681 -2.66 29.32 7.18
C TYR A 681 -4.15 29.27 7.52
N SER A 682 -4.88 30.34 7.17
CA SER A 682 -6.33 30.41 7.38
C SER A 682 -7.09 29.73 6.25
N MET A 683 -7.82 28.69 6.58
CA MET A 683 -8.69 28.00 5.65
C MET A 683 -10.00 28.78 5.45
N ALA A 684 -10.40 28.95 4.18
CA ALA A 684 -11.65 29.63 3.81
C ALA A 684 -12.84 28.66 3.69
N LEU A 685 -12.56 27.37 3.47
CA LEU A 685 -13.59 26.37 3.27
C LEU A 685 -13.79 25.53 4.54
N PRO A 686 -15.04 25.23 4.92
CA PRO A 686 -15.33 24.33 6.02
C PRO A 686 -14.89 22.91 5.70
N LEU A 687 -14.53 22.15 6.71
CA LEU A 687 -14.21 20.74 6.63
C LEU A 687 -15.37 19.93 7.23
N ASP A 688 -16.30 19.52 6.38
CA ASP A 688 -17.44 18.72 6.81
C ASP A 688 -17.03 17.26 7.01
N ILE A 689 -17.70 16.60 7.95
CA ILE A 689 -17.49 15.21 8.29
C ILE A 689 -18.81 14.44 8.28
N GLU A 690 -18.68 13.14 8.06
CA GLU A 690 -19.77 12.17 8.23
C GLU A 690 -19.32 11.17 9.30
N ILE A 691 -20.19 10.90 10.28
CA ILE A 691 -19.94 9.87 11.31
C ILE A 691 -20.92 8.73 11.08
N SER A 692 -20.40 7.51 11.08
CA SER A 692 -21.21 6.30 10.91
C SER A 692 -20.90 5.30 12.03
N ILE A 693 -21.89 4.49 12.40
CA ILE A 693 -21.83 3.51 13.48
C ILE A 693 -22.38 2.16 13.04
N GLY A 694 -21.80 1.07 13.51
CA GLY A 694 -22.30 -0.28 13.19
C GLY A 694 -21.80 -1.36 14.12
N GLU A 695 -22.29 -2.58 13.96
CA GLU A 695 -21.81 -3.77 14.68
C GLU A 695 -20.46 -4.24 14.14
N ASN A 696 -20.14 -3.89 12.91
CA ASN A 696 -18.89 -4.18 12.24
C ASN A 696 -18.50 -3.02 11.32
N TRP A 697 -17.25 -2.99 10.86
CA TRP A 697 -16.71 -1.91 10.01
C TRP A 697 -17.27 -1.86 8.59
N MET A 698 -18.11 -2.79 8.18
CA MET A 698 -18.70 -2.82 6.85
C MET A 698 -20.12 -2.31 6.81
N GLU A 699 -20.91 -2.68 7.80
CA GLU A 699 -22.34 -2.38 7.89
C GLU A 699 -22.53 -1.21 8.86
N LEU A 700 -22.17 -0.02 8.37
CA LEU A 700 -22.26 1.23 9.10
C LEU A 700 -23.48 2.02 8.65
N GLU A 701 -24.17 2.61 9.61
CA GLU A 701 -25.30 3.54 9.42
C GLU A 701 -24.87 4.94 9.89
N GLU A 702 -25.46 5.97 9.29
CA GLU A 702 -25.16 7.35 9.66
C GLU A 702 -25.53 7.63 11.12
N LEU A 703 -24.58 8.17 11.87
CA LEU A 703 -24.79 8.66 13.23
C LEU A 703 -24.95 10.19 13.18
N PRO A 704 -26.14 10.71 13.47
CA PRO A 704 -26.39 12.16 13.41
C PRO A 704 -25.44 12.95 14.32
N LEU A 705 -25.04 14.10 13.82
CA LEU A 705 -24.12 15.02 14.52
C LEU A 705 -24.84 15.96 15.50
N ASP A 706 -26.16 15.96 15.51
CA ASP A 706 -27.01 16.81 16.36
C ASP A 706 -27.32 16.20 17.72
#